data_6143461d4a0c1b4e63ca32e19007955f
#
_entry.id   6143461d4a0c1b4e63ca32e19007955f
#
_cell.length_a   1.000
_cell.length_b   1.000
_cell.length_c   1.000
_cell.angle_alpha   90.00
_cell.angle_beta   90.00
_cell.angle_gamma   90.00
#
_symmetry.space_group_name_H-M   'P 1'
#
loop_
_entity.id
_entity.type
_entity.pdbx_description
1 polymer ?
#
loop_
_entity_poly.entity_id
_entity_poly.type
_entity_poly.pdbx_seq_one_letter_code
_entity_poly.pdbx_strand_id
1 'polypeptide(L)'
;MSSTTIVAAQPRRSCLLACSFLVPVLSLGISAVHAQQPSSDLLPPIEVSPAGDQNRTRAKPTSDQESGSRRVAPKVPPTTNTNITPTPGPNVSPTSGATAVRQFNGIVGAATSVITAEDIARSPAYTVQEIIAQTPGVQLTNLYGGVNGAKTSVDLRGFGAFATSNTLLLINGRRVNDIDMQGVDFSTIPRDSIERIEITRGNSGAVLYGDNAVGGVINIVLKNGVGGSPVAIRGEAGVGSFNQRLASVSAITNSGPWSTSFYGNGIKSDGYRANNALDQRNGVGNVNYATPGLTAFLTLSGDDQKLGFPGGRTVDPSIGLNQLVTDRRGTNTPFDYGNQQGANATAGFTKTLWNGAELIVDGGVRDRKNQAGFFGLLPTIPFNYVDFHLQTWSITPRLSIKNVIFGLPSAILTGVDYYDAAYHSDRPEFKGAPPIHVYDLKQRTLAGYWQQTIGLLPTTDFSYGGRLQRTSLSARDRYDPFAPGAFSAEAAPLDSEETQHALHIGIEHRFNEALSVFGRAARAFRTPNVDERLSSGPAFDAFFNAIPGDFKLKTQTSHDIEGGIRVKSGPFEMQSSIYSMDLENEIHFIPALFFNVNLDPTRRYGSETSASLRVSDSVLLRGGMAYTRAVFREGPFAGNDVPLVSRYTANAGVGWNIWQNYLVADATVRAWSERFMDNDQANTQRRIPASATVDFKLSGAYEHFFWSISVNNILNALYYDYAVASSFTDGRFSAYPLPGRTYMVKAGATF
;
A
#
# COMPACT_ATOMS: atom_id res chain seq x y z
N MET A 1 -49.52 -37.76 -34.81
CA MET A 1 -48.17 -38.07 -35.23
C MET A 1 -47.57 -36.81 -35.79
N SER A 2 -46.86 -36.09 -34.97
CA SER A 2 -45.95 -34.98 -35.35
C SER A 2 -45.04 -34.77 -34.18
N SER A 3 -43.83 -35.23 -34.31
CA SER A 3 -42.75 -35.10 -33.30
C SER A 3 -42.19 -33.67 -33.41
N THR A 4 -42.38 -32.92 -32.37
CA THR A 4 -41.70 -31.60 -32.18
C THR A 4 -40.42 -31.85 -31.45
N THR A 5 -39.32 -31.67 -32.16
CA THR A 5 -37.98 -31.73 -31.59
C THR A 5 -37.73 -30.46 -30.80
N ILE A 6 -37.62 -30.54 -29.49
CA ILE A 6 -37.18 -29.44 -28.64
C ILE A 6 -35.68 -29.35 -28.78
N VAL A 7 -35.21 -28.32 -29.43
CA VAL A 7 -33.77 -27.91 -29.38
C VAL A 7 -33.52 -27.27 -28.03
N ALA A 8 -32.83 -27.98 -27.16
CA ALA A 8 -32.35 -27.43 -25.90
C ALA A 8 -31.28 -26.39 -26.22
N ALA A 9 -31.57 -25.12 -26.02
CA ALA A 9 -30.59 -24.06 -26.02
C ALA A 9 -29.70 -24.25 -24.79
N GLN A 10 -28.41 -24.48 -25.00
CA GLN A 10 -27.42 -24.45 -23.92
C GLN A 10 -27.34 -23.02 -23.33
N PRO A 11 -27.37 -22.88 -22.01
CA PRO A 11 -27.22 -21.57 -21.40
C PRO A 11 -25.79 -21.06 -21.64
N ARG A 12 -25.64 -19.94 -22.32
CA ARG A 12 -24.42 -19.15 -22.37
C ARG A 12 -24.13 -18.71 -20.95
N ARG A 13 -23.02 -19.13 -20.40
CA ARG A 13 -22.52 -18.76 -19.07
C ARG A 13 -22.05 -17.31 -19.10
N SER A 14 -22.92 -16.40 -18.85
CA SER A 14 -22.55 -15.02 -18.49
C SER A 14 -22.24 -14.99 -17.01
N CYS A 15 -20.97 -15.13 -16.63
CA CYS A 15 -20.55 -14.88 -15.28
C CYS A 15 -20.67 -13.38 -14.99
N LEU A 16 -21.64 -13.03 -14.18
CA LEU A 16 -21.74 -11.72 -13.55
C LEU A 16 -20.58 -11.53 -12.59
N LEU A 17 -19.58 -10.81 -13.04
CA LEU A 17 -18.51 -10.33 -12.22
C LEU A 17 -18.81 -8.93 -11.75
N ALA A 18 -19.48 -8.85 -10.64
CA ALA A 18 -19.46 -7.67 -9.80
C ALA A 18 -18.16 -7.65 -8.97
N CYS A 19 -17.01 -7.95 -9.53
CA CYS A 19 -15.72 -7.85 -8.89
C CYS A 19 -14.83 -6.92 -9.65
N SER A 20 -14.93 -5.68 -9.30
CA SER A 20 -13.97 -4.67 -9.65
C SER A 20 -12.60 -5.12 -9.16
N PHE A 21 -11.69 -5.38 -10.06
CA PHE A 21 -10.23 -5.39 -9.91
C PHE A 21 -9.52 -6.48 -9.11
N LEU A 22 -10.18 -7.45 -8.50
CA LEU A 22 -9.46 -8.53 -7.83
C LEU A 22 -9.68 -9.91 -8.44
N VAL A 23 -10.49 -10.04 -9.47
CA VAL A 23 -10.74 -11.34 -10.07
C VAL A 23 -10.73 -11.28 -11.61
N PRO A 24 -9.59 -11.35 -12.25
CA PRO A 24 -9.54 -11.90 -13.59
C PRO A 24 -9.30 -13.40 -13.47
N VAL A 25 -10.24 -14.14 -12.90
CA VAL A 25 -10.14 -15.59 -12.92
C VAL A 25 -11.50 -16.17 -13.08
N LEU A 26 -11.82 -16.43 -14.30
CA LEU A 26 -12.51 -17.63 -14.76
C LEU A 26 -12.76 -17.49 -16.25
N SER A 27 -11.71 -17.68 -17.05
CA SER A 27 -11.91 -18.20 -18.39
C SER A 27 -12.12 -19.71 -18.26
N LEU A 28 -13.35 -20.13 -18.09
CA LEU A 28 -13.74 -21.53 -18.31
C LEU A 28 -13.78 -21.77 -19.81
N GLY A 29 -12.62 -22.08 -20.37
CA GLY A 29 -12.54 -22.73 -21.67
C GLY A 29 -12.90 -24.20 -21.51
N ILE A 30 -14.13 -24.59 -21.82
CA ILE A 30 -14.45 -25.99 -22.07
C ILE A 30 -14.10 -26.25 -23.55
N SER A 31 -12.90 -26.81 -23.75
CA SER A 31 -12.59 -27.48 -25.02
C SER A 31 -12.55 -28.98 -24.72
N ALA A 32 -13.52 -29.68 -25.26
CA ALA A 32 -13.45 -31.13 -25.35
C ALA A 32 -12.34 -31.52 -26.36
N VAL A 33 -11.29 -32.14 -25.90
CA VAL A 33 -10.29 -32.80 -26.76
C VAL A 33 -10.12 -34.22 -26.30
N HIS A 34 -10.16 -35.10 -27.28
CA HIS A 34 -10.04 -36.56 -27.19
C HIS A 34 -8.75 -37.00 -26.49
N ALA A 35 -8.89 -38.06 -25.73
CA ALA A 35 -7.82 -38.76 -25.03
C ALA A 35 -6.86 -39.45 -26.00
N GLN A 36 -5.56 -39.28 -25.79
CA GLN A 36 -4.54 -40.29 -26.15
C GLN A 36 -3.66 -40.56 -24.91
N GLN A 37 -3.41 -41.84 -24.69
CA GLN A 37 -2.71 -42.41 -23.55
C GLN A 37 -1.18 -42.21 -23.56
N PRO A 38 -0.52 -42.41 -22.41
CA PRO A 38 0.81 -41.89 -22.13
C PRO A 38 1.95 -42.85 -22.47
N SER A 39 3.12 -42.29 -22.71
CA SER A 39 4.40 -43.02 -22.58
C SER A 39 5.19 -42.44 -21.40
N SER A 40 5.54 -43.33 -20.50
CA SER A 40 6.39 -43.13 -19.34
C SER A 40 7.87 -42.99 -19.78
N ASP A 41 8.54 -41.93 -19.31
CA ASP A 41 9.98 -41.96 -19.14
C ASP A 41 10.41 -41.17 -17.92
N LEU A 42 10.99 -41.89 -16.99
CA LEU A 42 11.58 -41.44 -15.74
C LEU A 42 12.95 -40.82 -16.00
N LEU A 43 13.20 -39.64 -15.49
CA LEU A 43 14.52 -39.04 -15.41
C LEU A 43 15.19 -39.39 -14.08
N PRO A 44 16.53 -39.62 -14.09
CA PRO A 44 17.28 -40.08 -12.92
C PRO A 44 17.61 -38.97 -11.93
N PRO A 45 17.90 -39.31 -10.65
CA PRO A 45 18.21 -38.36 -9.60
C PRO A 45 19.63 -37.80 -9.69
N ILE A 46 19.81 -36.54 -9.35
CA ILE A 46 21.12 -35.87 -9.26
C ILE A 46 21.68 -36.05 -7.86
N GLU A 47 22.79 -36.76 -7.76
CA GLU A 47 23.63 -36.82 -6.56
C GLU A 47 24.46 -35.55 -6.38
N VAL A 48 24.50 -35.00 -5.17
CA VAL A 48 25.39 -33.91 -4.76
C VAL A 48 26.47 -34.48 -3.85
N SER A 49 27.72 -34.47 -4.32
CA SER A 49 28.89 -34.82 -3.50
C SER A 49 29.53 -33.54 -2.92
N PRO A 50 30.02 -33.56 -1.67
CA PRO A 50 30.70 -32.43 -1.07
C PRO A 50 32.19 -32.40 -1.43
N ALA A 51 32.72 -31.22 -1.78
CA ALA A 51 34.13 -31.01 -2.03
C ALA A 51 34.82 -30.48 -0.77
N GLY A 52 35.93 -31.09 -0.50
CA GLY A 52 36.70 -30.97 0.72
C GLY A 52 37.65 -29.76 0.81
N ASP A 53 38.10 -29.59 2.03
CA ASP A 53 39.16 -28.74 2.53
C ASP A 53 40.47 -28.77 1.76
N GLN A 54 41.09 -27.64 1.53
CA GLN A 54 42.56 -27.54 1.56
C GLN A 54 43.04 -26.18 2.05
N ASN A 55 43.90 -26.28 3.00
CA ASN A 55 44.67 -25.36 3.84
C ASN A 55 45.89 -24.75 3.12
N ARG A 56 46.41 -23.66 3.72
CA ARG A 56 47.80 -23.06 3.69
C ARG A 56 47.95 -21.87 2.73
N THR A 57 48.66 -20.80 3.09
CA THR A 57 49.62 -20.46 4.14
C THR A 57 49.91 -18.96 4.17
N ARG A 58 50.22 -18.49 5.32
CA ARG A 58 50.73 -17.21 5.81
C ARG A 58 51.99 -16.69 5.11
N ALA A 59 52.08 -15.38 4.83
CA ALA A 59 53.34 -14.62 4.89
C ALA A 59 53.09 -13.13 5.15
N LYS A 60 53.71 -12.60 6.19
CA LYS A 60 54.02 -11.21 6.48
C LYS A 60 55.55 -11.13 6.22
N PRO A 61 56.17 -10.04 5.80
CA PRO A 61 56.48 -8.93 6.69
C PRO A 61 56.74 -7.51 6.09
N THR A 62 56.89 -6.60 7.01
CA THR A 62 57.84 -5.48 7.20
C THR A 62 57.62 -4.14 6.49
N SER A 63 57.54 -3.19 7.37
CA SER A 63 57.81 -1.75 7.41
C SER A 63 58.88 -1.22 6.49
N ASP A 64 58.70 0.02 6.01
CA ASP A 64 59.69 1.09 6.23
C ASP A 64 59.07 2.48 6.05
N GLN A 65 59.49 3.36 6.93
CA GLN A 65 59.22 4.79 6.97
C GLN A 65 59.99 5.52 5.86
N GLU A 66 59.42 6.57 5.30
CA GLU A 66 60.15 7.85 5.22
C GLU A 66 59.25 9.04 4.93
N SER A 67 59.64 10.11 5.52
CA SER A 67 59.15 11.44 5.70
C SER A 67 59.10 12.29 4.44
N GLY A 68 58.17 13.26 4.43
CA GLY A 68 58.50 14.53 3.78
C GLY A 68 57.36 15.31 3.09
N SER A 69 57.11 16.43 3.68
CA SER A 69 56.70 17.70 3.11
C SER A 69 55.22 18.06 3.02
N ARG A 70 54.89 18.90 3.95
CA ARG A 70 53.76 19.79 4.08
C ARG A 70 53.61 20.69 2.85
N ARG A 71 52.47 20.58 2.16
CA ARG A 71 51.95 21.71 1.39
C ARG A 71 50.58 22.11 1.94
N VAL A 72 50.47 23.34 2.39
CA VAL A 72 49.26 24.00 2.87
C VAL A 72 48.34 24.24 1.67
N ALA A 73 47.13 23.75 1.69
CA ALA A 73 46.06 24.11 0.79
C ALA A 73 45.12 25.15 1.46
N PRO A 74 44.50 26.04 0.72
CA PRO A 74 43.74 27.17 1.27
C PRO A 74 42.47 26.71 1.98
N LYS A 75 42.16 27.36 3.09
CA LYS A 75 40.91 27.24 3.85
C LYS A 75 39.75 27.66 2.99
N VAL A 76 38.85 26.73 2.70
CA VAL A 76 37.48 26.98 2.26
C VAL A 76 36.65 27.31 3.51
N PRO A 77 35.80 28.36 3.48
CA PRO A 77 34.95 28.69 4.63
C PRO A 77 33.98 27.55 4.95
N PRO A 78 33.60 27.38 6.21
CA PRO A 78 32.64 26.32 6.58
C PRO A 78 31.28 26.63 5.96
N THR A 79 30.81 25.73 5.13
CA THR A 79 29.40 25.69 4.73
C THR A 79 28.58 25.43 6.00
N THR A 80 27.78 26.40 6.36
CA THR A 80 26.77 26.32 7.39
C THR A 80 25.86 25.16 7.05
N ASN A 81 25.94 24.07 7.83
CA ASN A 81 24.91 23.05 7.88
C ASN A 81 23.64 23.73 8.37
N THR A 82 22.78 24.14 7.47
CA THR A 82 21.39 24.41 7.80
C THR A 82 20.75 23.07 8.11
N ASN A 83 20.67 22.76 9.40
CA ASN A 83 19.74 21.75 9.90
C ASN A 83 18.34 22.17 9.48
N ILE A 84 17.85 21.57 8.42
CA ILE A 84 16.44 21.68 8.02
C ILE A 84 15.66 20.89 9.07
N THR A 85 15.14 21.61 10.05
CA THR A 85 14.19 21.05 11.01
C THR A 85 12.94 20.64 10.23
N PRO A 86 12.49 19.39 10.25
CA PRO A 86 11.29 18.97 9.55
C PRO A 86 10.10 19.77 10.05
N THR A 87 9.34 20.38 9.16
CA THR A 87 8.06 20.99 9.51
C THR A 87 7.11 19.89 9.96
N PRO A 88 6.59 19.92 11.18
CA PRO A 88 5.68 18.87 11.64
C PRO A 88 4.39 18.93 10.83
N GLY A 89 3.96 17.79 10.29
CA GLY A 89 2.55 17.53 10.04
C GLY A 89 1.75 17.74 11.36
N PRO A 90 0.45 17.51 11.45
CA PRO A 90 -0.35 17.84 12.64
C PRO A 90 0.08 17.07 13.90
N ASN A 91 1.34 16.98 14.13
CA ASN A 91 1.99 16.49 15.34
C ASN A 91 2.31 17.69 16.21
N VAL A 92 1.87 17.61 17.41
CA VAL A 92 2.10 18.55 18.49
C VAL A 92 3.59 18.92 18.59
N SER A 93 4.00 20.11 18.11
CA SER A 93 5.37 20.59 18.25
C SER A 93 5.66 20.92 19.72
N PRO A 94 6.83 20.57 20.27
CA PRO A 94 7.14 20.83 21.67
C PRO A 94 7.38 22.33 21.91
N THR A 95 6.75 22.85 22.95
CA THR A 95 7.05 24.19 23.51
C THR A 95 8.47 24.21 24.08
N SER A 96 9.28 25.16 23.67
CA SER A 96 10.60 25.43 24.24
C SER A 96 10.48 25.75 25.75
N GLY A 97 11.07 24.91 26.57
CA GLY A 97 11.18 25.21 28.00
C GLY A 97 11.21 24.05 28.99
N ALA A 98 10.96 22.82 28.55
CA ALA A 98 11.06 21.65 29.44
C ALA A 98 11.78 20.53 28.70
N THR A 99 13.03 20.36 29.04
CA THR A 99 13.90 19.21 28.79
C THR A 99 13.73 18.51 27.43
N ALA A 100 14.79 18.43 26.68
CA ALA A 100 14.98 17.81 25.35
C ALA A 100 14.52 16.34 25.18
N VAL A 101 13.69 15.81 26.09
CA VAL A 101 13.30 14.39 26.20
C VAL A 101 11.89 14.12 25.62
N ARG A 102 11.07 15.15 25.38
CA ARG A 102 9.70 14.96 24.88
C ARG A 102 9.58 15.28 23.40
N GLN A 103 9.99 14.36 22.56
CA GLN A 103 9.58 14.34 21.16
C GLN A 103 8.42 13.35 21.00
N PHE A 104 7.20 13.86 20.82
CA PHE A 104 6.05 13.04 20.46
C PHE A 104 6.18 12.64 18.98
N ASN A 105 6.80 11.52 18.70
CA ASN A 105 6.87 10.93 17.37
C ASN A 105 5.70 9.94 17.23
N GLY A 106 4.53 10.41 16.77
CA GLY A 106 3.37 9.57 16.52
C GLY A 106 2.39 9.45 17.69
N ILE A 107 1.54 8.42 17.66
CA ILE A 107 0.54 8.13 18.69
C ILE A 107 1.23 7.41 19.86
N VAL A 108 1.12 7.96 21.06
CA VAL A 108 1.73 7.39 22.29
C VAL A 108 1.28 5.95 22.50
N GLY A 109 2.22 5.07 22.73
CA GLY A 109 1.98 3.62 22.92
C GLY A 109 1.87 2.81 21.62
N ALA A 110 1.94 3.42 20.45
CA ALA A 110 1.88 2.72 19.18
C ALA A 110 3.27 2.50 18.56
N ALA A 111 3.45 1.35 17.89
CA ALA A 111 4.62 1.12 17.05
C ALA A 111 4.53 1.98 15.78
N THR A 112 5.49 2.86 15.58
CA THR A 112 5.59 3.74 14.41
C THR A 112 6.91 3.56 13.70
N SER A 113 6.92 3.75 12.38
CA SER A 113 8.13 3.80 11.56
C SER A 113 8.08 5.03 10.68
N VAL A 114 9.22 5.67 10.48
CA VAL A 114 9.37 6.82 9.58
C VAL A 114 10.42 6.48 8.53
N ILE A 115 10.07 6.67 7.26
CA ILE A 115 10.96 6.55 6.12
C ILE A 115 11.20 7.98 5.62
N THR A 116 12.43 8.45 5.68
CA THR A 116 12.80 9.83 5.36
C THR A 116 13.00 10.05 3.85
N ALA A 117 13.05 11.31 3.41
CA ALA A 117 13.40 11.65 2.02
C ALA A 117 14.78 11.09 1.61
N GLU A 118 15.73 11.02 2.55
CA GLU A 118 17.04 10.41 2.31
C GLU A 118 16.91 8.89 2.09
N ASP A 119 16.17 8.19 2.94
CA ASP A 119 15.89 6.77 2.76
C ASP A 119 15.22 6.48 1.41
N ILE A 120 14.24 7.31 1.02
CA ILE A 120 13.57 7.21 -0.28
C ILE A 120 14.56 7.44 -1.42
N ALA A 121 15.39 8.47 -1.34
CA ALA A 121 16.36 8.80 -2.39
C ALA A 121 17.43 7.71 -2.54
N ARG A 122 17.89 7.12 -1.44
CA ARG A 122 18.93 6.07 -1.40
C ARG A 122 18.40 4.70 -1.79
N SER A 123 17.13 4.40 -1.47
CA SER A 123 16.55 3.07 -1.74
C SER A 123 16.76 2.60 -3.17
N PRO A 124 17.25 1.36 -3.40
CA PRO A 124 17.31 0.75 -4.71
C PRO A 124 15.94 0.41 -5.29
N ALA A 125 14.90 0.32 -4.45
CA ALA A 125 13.53 0.05 -4.89
C ALA A 125 12.99 1.13 -5.83
N TYR A 126 12.26 0.72 -6.87
CA TYR A 126 11.72 1.66 -7.86
C TYR A 126 10.43 2.32 -7.38
N THR A 127 9.62 1.61 -6.65
CA THR A 127 8.25 2.01 -6.31
C THR A 127 8.13 2.41 -4.86
N VAL A 128 7.16 3.28 -4.55
CA VAL A 128 6.87 3.72 -3.19
C VAL A 128 6.47 2.53 -2.31
N GLN A 129 5.70 1.59 -2.84
CA GLN A 129 5.26 0.38 -2.12
C GLN A 129 6.44 -0.50 -1.73
N GLU A 130 7.41 -0.71 -2.63
CA GLU A 130 8.62 -1.48 -2.32
C GLU A 130 9.49 -0.81 -1.27
N ILE A 131 9.53 0.53 -1.24
CA ILE A 131 10.20 1.29 -0.18
C ILE A 131 9.48 1.07 1.16
N ILE A 132 8.15 1.14 1.17
CA ILE A 132 7.34 0.85 2.37
C ILE A 132 7.56 -0.59 2.85
N ALA A 133 7.69 -1.55 1.93
CA ALA A 133 7.94 -2.96 2.24
C ALA A 133 9.34 -3.26 2.79
N GLN A 134 10.24 -2.27 2.84
CA GLN A 134 11.49 -2.37 3.63
C GLN A 134 11.25 -2.17 5.13
N THR A 135 9.99 -1.92 5.53
CA THR A 135 9.58 -1.86 6.93
C THR A 135 9.12 -3.25 7.39
N PRO A 136 9.52 -3.72 8.59
CA PRO A 136 9.12 -5.04 9.09
C PRO A 136 7.60 -5.22 9.15
N GLY A 137 7.11 -6.41 8.83
CA GLY A 137 5.69 -6.78 8.87
C GLY A 137 4.87 -6.27 7.68
N VAL A 138 5.45 -5.49 6.79
CA VAL A 138 4.78 -5.05 5.56
C VAL A 138 4.92 -6.12 4.48
N GLN A 139 3.78 -6.54 3.93
CA GLN A 139 3.72 -7.47 2.81
C GLN A 139 3.12 -6.80 1.58
N LEU A 140 3.57 -7.20 0.40
CA LEU A 140 3.04 -6.70 -0.86
C LEU A 140 2.29 -7.79 -1.60
N THR A 141 1.24 -7.38 -2.32
CA THR A 141 0.58 -8.23 -3.31
C THR A 141 0.50 -7.47 -4.63
N ASN A 142 1.17 -8.01 -5.65
CA ASN A 142 1.27 -7.39 -6.97
C ASN A 142 0.62 -8.28 -8.02
N LEU A 143 -0.42 -7.77 -8.69
CA LEU A 143 -1.19 -8.50 -9.68
C LEU A 143 -0.69 -8.31 -11.12
N TYR A 144 -0.04 -7.19 -11.40
CA TYR A 144 0.17 -6.76 -12.80
C TYR A 144 1.65 -6.65 -13.18
N GLY A 145 2.49 -7.55 -12.66
CA GLY A 145 3.87 -7.68 -13.09
C GLY A 145 4.83 -6.57 -12.65
N GLY A 146 4.44 -5.78 -11.65
CA GLY A 146 5.35 -4.87 -10.96
C GLY A 146 5.71 -3.58 -11.71
N VAL A 147 5.04 -3.25 -12.82
CA VAL A 147 5.34 -2.01 -13.55
C VAL A 147 4.94 -0.81 -12.70
N ASN A 148 5.93 -0.03 -12.29
CA ASN A 148 5.78 1.17 -11.43
C ASN A 148 4.94 0.93 -10.15
N GLY A 149 4.71 -0.31 -9.75
CA GLY A 149 3.87 -0.66 -8.61
C GLY A 149 2.37 -0.39 -8.78
N ALA A 150 1.90 -0.15 -10.01
CA ALA A 150 0.49 0.07 -10.28
C ALA A 150 -0.36 -1.09 -9.74
N LYS A 151 -1.46 -0.75 -9.05
CA LYS A 151 -2.39 -1.70 -8.45
C LYS A 151 -1.74 -2.71 -7.48
N THR A 152 -0.65 -2.34 -6.84
CA THR A 152 -0.01 -3.13 -5.78
C THR A 152 -0.65 -2.80 -4.43
N SER A 153 -1.09 -3.80 -3.69
CA SER A 153 -1.58 -3.61 -2.33
C SER A 153 -0.45 -3.70 -1.30
N VAL A 154 -0.61 -2.94 -0.21
CA VAL A 154 0.29 -2.92 0.95
C VAL A 154 -0.48 -3.46 2.15
N ASP A 155 -0.03 -4.57 2.68
CA ASP A 155 -0.63 -5.25 3.83
C ASP A 155 0.16 -4.97 5.10
N LEU A 156 -0.53 -4.48 6.11
CA LEU A 156 -0.04 -4.32 7.47
C LEU A 156 -0.74 -5.35 8.36
N ARG A 157 0.02 -6.26 8.99
CA ARG A 157 -0.49 -7.26 9.95
C ARG A 157 -1.37 -8.38 9.39
N GLY A 158 -1.31 -8.68 8.08
CA GLY A 158 -1.84 -9.92 7.52
C GLY A 158 -3.34 -9.92 7.27
N PHE A 159 -3.83 -9.00 6.42
CA PHE A 159 -5.19 -8.99 5.88
C PHE A 159 -5.30 -9.70 4.52
N GLY A 160 -4.16 -10.08 3.94
CA GLY A 160 -4.10 -10.83 2.70
C GLY A 160 -4.77 -10.10 1.51
N ALA A 161 -5.76 -10.73 0.90
CA ALA A 161 -6.46 -10.15 -0.25
C ALA A 161 -7.17 -8.82 0.04
N PHE A 162 -7.56 -8.57 1.29
CA PHE A 162 -8.32 -7.39 1.74
C PHE A 162 -7.47 -6.33 2.43
N ALA A 163 -6.14 -6.41 2.31
CA ALA A 163 -5.19 -5.46 2.89
C ALA A 163 -5.50 -4.01 2.50
N THR A 164 -5.87 -3.76 1.25
CA THR A 164 -6.18 -2.44 0.72
C THR A 164 -7.31 -1.72 1.46
N SER A 165 -8.36 -2.46 1.85
CA SER A 165 -9.50 -1.92 2.58
C SER A 165 -9.27 -1.83 4.10
N ASN A 166 -8.18 -2.45 4.61
CA ASN A 166 -7.81 -2.46 6.03
C ASN A 166 -6.61 -1.56 6.36
N THR A 167 -5.95 -1.01 5.34
CA THR A 167 -4.83 -0.07 5.49
C THR A 167 -5.28 1.32 5.03
N LEU A 168 -5.31 2.26 5.95
CA LEU A 168 -5.66 3.65 5.65
C LEU A 168 -4.45 4.40 5.11
N LEU A 169 -4.61 4.99 3.93
CA LEU A 169 -3.59 5.88 3.35
C LEU A 169 -3.99 7.34 3.51
N LEU A 170 -3.03 8.14 3.96
CA LEU A 170 -3.14 9.58 4.07
C LEU A 170 -2.11 10.29 3.19
N ILE A 171 -2.45 11.45 2.68
CA ILE A 171 -1.52 12.43 2.11
C ILE A 171 -1.62 13.71 2.93
N ASN A 172 -0.49 14.12 3.53
CA ASN A 172 -0.43 15.28 4.44
C ASN A 172 -1.47 15.18 5.58
N GLY A 173 -1.69 13.99 6.15
CA GLY A 173 -2.66 13.75 7.20
C GLY A 173 -4.11 13.66 6.75
N ARG A 174 -4.40 13.70 5.45
CA ARG A 174 -5.75 13.64 4.89
C ARG A 174 -6.01 12.29 4.24
N ARG A 175 -7.17 11.72 4.51
CA ARG A 175 -7.62 10.45 3.95
C ARG A 175 -7.72 10.51 2.43
N VAL A 176 -7.15 9.51 1.76
CA VAL A 176 -7.22 9.33 0.30
C VAL A 176 -7.84 8.01 -0.13
N ASN A 177 -8.17 7.12 0.81
CA ASN A 177 -9.01 5.96 0.51
C ASN A 177 -10.42 6.43 0.16
N ASP A 178 -10.96 5.90 -0.93
CA ASP A 178 -12.32 6.11 -1.37
C ASP A 178 -13.26 5.04 -0.80
N ILE A 179 -14.55 5.17 -1.13
CA ILE A 179 -15.59 4.23 -0.70
C ILE A 179 -15.68 2.96 -1.55
N ASP A 180 -14.85 2.83 -2.59
CA ASP A 180 -14.73 1.65 -3.44
C ASP A 180 -13.61 0.71 -2.98
N MET A 181 -13.49 -0.45 -3.63
CA MET A 181 -12.46 -1.45 -3.32
C MET A 181 -11.09 -1.13 -3.95
N GLN A 182 -11.02 -0.18 -4.88
CA GLN A 182 -9.76 0.22 -5.47
C GLN A 182 -8.92 0.98 -4.46
N GLY A 183 -7.99 0.32 -3.84
CA GLY A 183 -7.02 1.01 -2.99
C GLY A 183 -6.31 2.14 -3.71
N VAL A 184 -5.74 3.02 -2.93
CA VAL A 184 -4.93 4.11 -3.46
C VAL A 184 -3.77 3.54 -4.27
N ASP A 185 -3.69 3.93 -5.53
CA ASP A 185 -2.55 3.57 -6.38
C ASP A 185 -1.36 4.47 -6.04
N PHE A 186 -0.40 3.95 -5.28
CA PHE A 186 0.80 4.69 -4.88
C PHE A 186 1.62 5.18 -6.07
N SER A 187 1.48 4.54 -7.24
CA SER A 187 2.19 4.95 -8.45
C SER A 187 1.74 6.32 -8.95
N THR A 188 0.56 6.79 -8.54
CA THR A 188 0.03 8.13 -8.88
C THR A 188 0.67 9.25 -8.06
N ILE A 189 1.46 8.93 -7.03
CA ILE A 189 2.17 9.89 -6.19
C ILE A 189 3.60 10.04 -6.70
N PRO A 190 4.01 11.24 -7.18
CA PRO A 190 5.39 11.45 -7.64
C PRO A 190 6.38 11.16 -6.50
N ARG A 191 7.26 10.19 -6.68
CA ARG A 191 8.23 9.78 -5.65
C ARG A 191 9.07 10.95 -5.12
N ASP A 192 9.49 11.85 -6.00
CA ASP A 192 10.34 12.99 -5.66
C ASP A 192 9.60 14.06 -4.84
N SER A 193 8.25 14.05 -4.85
CA SER A 193 7.43 14.93 -4.03
C SER A 193 7.36 14.51 -2.55
N ILE A 194 7.80 13.30 -2.21
CA ILE A 194 7.65 12.76 -0.86
C ILE A 194 8.78 13.28 0.03
N GLU A 195 8.41 13.87 1.17
CA GLU A 195 9.33 14.29 2.23
C GLU A 195 9.61 13.14 3.19
N ARG A 196 8.56 12.44 3.61
CA ARG A 196 8.65 11.25 4.47
C ARG A 196 7.39 10.42 4.38
N ILE A 197 7.50 9.17 4.82
CA ILE A 197 6.37 8.25 4.98
C ILE A 197 6.32 7.82 6.43
N GLU A 198 5.17 8.02 7.08
CA GLU A 198 4.92 7.66 8.47
C GLU A 198 3.99 6.45 8.51
N ILE A 199 4.37 5.39 9.20
CA ILE A 199 3.61 4.15 9.29
C ILE A 199 3.26 3.90 10.75
N THR A 200 1.97 3.94 11.08
CA THR A 200 1.43 3.56 12.39
C THR A 200 0.68 2.25 12.26
N ARG A 201 1.05 1.25 13.03
CA ARG A 201 0.49 -0.10 12.91
C ARG A 201 -0.70 -0.32 13.85
N GLY A 202 -1.62 -1.20 13.43
CA GLY A 202 -2.80 -1.60 14.18
C GLY A 202 -3.84 -0.48 14.35
N ASN A 203 -4.73 -0.65 15.29
CA ASN A 203 -5.97 0.14 15.44
C ASN A 203 -5.77 1.58 15.94
N SER A 204 -4.56 1.99 16.34
CA SER A 204 -4.32 3.29 17.01
C SER A 204 -4.74 4.50 16.16
N GLY A 205 -4.64 4.40 14.85
CA GLY A 205 -5.02 5.47 13.93
C GLY A 205 -6.53 5.71 13.82
N ALA A 206 -7.35 4.75 14.24
CA ALA A 206 -8.80 4.80 14.02
C ALA A 206 -9.50 5.94 14.77
N VAL A 207 -8.98 6.37 15.91
CA VAL A 207 -9.53 7.52 16.64
C VAL A 207 -9.40 8.80 15.82
N LEU A 208 -8.21 9.08 15.29
CA LEU A 208 -7.92 10.32 14.56
C LEU A 208 -8.46 10.30 13.12
N TYR A 209 -8.44 9.14 12.47
CA TYR A 209 -8.67 9.05 11.02
C TYR A 209 -9.89 8.21 10.63
N GLY A 210 -10.45 7.44 11.58
CA GLY A 210 -11.69 6.68 11.42
C GLY A 210 -11.53 5.37 10.64
N ASP A 211 -12.48 5.12 9.78
CA ASP A 211 -12.67 3.93 8.96
C ASP A 211 -11.42 3.50 8.19
N ASN A 212 -11.26 2.18 7.94
CA ASN A 212 -10.14 1.53 7.24
C ASN A 212 -8.79 1.53 7.99
N ALA A 213 -8.68 2.12 9.19
CA ALA A 213 -7.45 2.14 9.99
C ALA A 213 -7.33 0.92 10.91
N VAL A 214 -7.65 -0.28 10.42
CA VAL A 214 -7.64 -1.54 11.20
C VAL A 214 -6.24 -2.16 11.19
N GLY A 215 -5.65 -2.39 10.03
CA GLY A 215 -4.27 -2.88 9.90
C GLY A 215 -3.24 -1.80 10.27
N GLY A 216 -3.58 -0.55 10.01
CA GLY A 216 -2.74 0.60 10.30
C GLY A 216 -2.99 1.79 9.39
N VAL A 217 -2.15 2.80 9.56
CA VAL A 217 -2.18 4.05 8.79
C VAL A 217 -0.83 4.30 8.16
N ILE A 218 -0.81 4.62 6.88
CA ILE A 218 0.35 5.08 6.14
C ILE A 218 0.11 6.55 5.76
N ASN A 219 0.89 7.47 6.30
CA ASN A 219 0.81 8.89 5.98
C ASN A 219 1.99 9.31 5.11
N ILE A 220 1.72 9.71 3.87
CA ILE A 220 2.71 10.25 2.95
C ILE A 220 2.70 11.76 3.10
N VAL A 221 3.79 12.31 3.62
CA VAL A 221 3.99 13.76 3.75
C VAL A 221 4.72 14.26 2.53
N LEU A 222 4.14 15.23 1.84
CA LEU A 222 4.70 15.82 0.64
C LEU A 222 5.56 17.06 0.98
N LYS A 223 6.62 17.25 0.19
CA LYS A 223 7.45 18.45 0.25
C LYS A 223 6.63 19.68 -0.14
N ASN A 224 6.60 20.66 0.70
CA ASN A 224 5.84 21.89 0.49
C ASN A 224 6.72 23.10 0.08
N GLY A 225 8.04 22.91 0.04
CA GLY A 225 9.00 23.95 -0.33
C GLY A 225 9.27 25.02 0.73
N VAL A 226 8.53 25.04 1.84
CA VAL A 226 8.70 26.06 2.90
C VAL A 226 10.09 25.98 3.53
N GLY A 227 10.80 27.12 3.61
CA GLY A 227 12.13 27.22 4.21
C GLY A 227 13.28 26.70 3.33
N GLY A 228 13.01 26.33 2.09
CA GLY A 228 14.03 25.91 1.11
C GLY A 228 14.73 27.05 0.40
N SER A 229 15.52 26.73 -0.63
CA SER A 229 16.18 27.72 -1.50
C SER A 229 15.15 28.64 -2.16
N PRO A 230 15.51 29.91 -2.47
CA PRO A 230 14.61 30.83 -3.16
C PRO A 230 14.04 30.25 -4.46
N VAL A 231 14.87 29.56 -5.22
CA VAL A 231 14.47 28.81 -6.43
C VAL A 231 15.27 27.51 -6.48
N ALA A 232 14.61 26.41 -6.77
CA ALA A 232 15.26 25.15 -7.10
C ALA A 232 14.44 24.46 -8.21
N ILE A 233 15.11 24.10 -9.29
CA ILE A 233 14.50 23.33 -10.40
C ILE A 233 15.33 22.06 -10.58
N ARG A 234 14.65 20.91 -10.63
CA ARG A 234 15.28 19.61 -10.85
C ARG A 234 14.59 18.87 -11.99
N GLY A 235 15.37 18.40 -12.94
CA GLY A 235 14.92 17.51 -14.00
C GLY A 235 15.65 16.17 -13.96
N GLU A 236 14.94 15.08 -14.19
CA GLU A 236 15.49 13.73 -14.26
C GLU A 236 14.89 12.98 -15.44
N ALA A 237 15.70 12.19 -16.14
CA ALA A 237 15.25 11.24 -17.15
C ALA A 237 15.90 9.87 -16.91
N GLY A 238 15.22 8.82 -17.32
CA GLY A 238 15.72 7.45 -17.12
C GLY A 238 15.19 6.46 -18.12
N VAL A 239 15.96 5.39 -18.30
CA VAL A 239 15.62 4.24 -19.15
C VAL A 239 15.89 2.94 -18.40
N GLY A 240 15.05 1.93 -18.64
CA GLY A 240 15.15 0.66 -17.93
C GLY A 240 14.66 -0.54 -18.70
N SER A 241 14.63 -1.68 -18.05
CA SER A 241 14.12 -2.94 -18.59
C SER A 241 12.69 -2.77 -19.11
N PHE A 242 12.30 -3.59 -20.09
CA PHE A 242 10.97 -3.61 -20.71
C PHE A 242 10.62 -2.28 -21.41
N ASN A 243 11.61 -1.69 -22.10
CA ASN A 243 11.48 -0.41 -22.80
C ASN A 243 10.95 0.72 -21.88
N GLN A 244 11.24 0.62 -20.57
CA GLN A 244 10.80 1.60 -19.61
C GLN A 244 11.52 2.92 -19.84
N ARG A 245 10.74 3.99 -19.92
CA ARG A 245 11.19 5.37 -20.04
C ARG A 245 10.47 6.21 -18.98
N LEU A 246 11.21 7.03 -18.29
CA LEU A 246 10.64 7.95 -17.32
C LEU A 246 11.25 9.34 -17.50
N ALA A 247 10.45 10.34 -17.14
CA ALA A 247 10.92 11.71 -16.99
C ALA A 247 10.20 12.32 -15.78
N SER A 248 10.93 13.08 -14.97
CA SER A 248 10.36 13.85 -13.89
C SER A 248 10.90 15.27 -13.87
N VAL A 249 10.09 16.19 -13.37
CA VAL A 249 10.46 17.58 -13.15
C VAL A 249 9.91 18.04 -11.81
N SER A 250 10.70 18.77 -11.07
CA SER A 250 10.21 19.50 -9.89
C SER A 250 10.72 20.94 -9.91
N ALA A 251 9.89 21.84 -9.40
CA ALA A 251 10.23 23.25 -9.24
C ALA A 251 9.75 23.71 -7.86
N ILE A 252 10.60 24.42 -7.15
CA ILE A 252 10.30 25.01 -5.84
C ILE A 252 10.68 26.48 -5.92
N THR A 253 9.80 27.36 -5.41
CA THR A 253 10.12 28.78 -5.27
C THR A 253 9.69 29.29 -3.91
N ASN A 254 10.48 30.19 -3.32
CA ASN A 254 10.21 30.84 -2.05
C ASN A 254 10.39 32.35 -2.18
N SER A 255 9.37 33.12 -1.81
CA SER A 255 9.40 34.56 -1.83
C SER A 255 8.57 35.15 -0.70
N GLY A 256 9.24 35.72 0.30
CA GLY A 256 8.58 36.24 1.51
C GLY A 256 7.75 35.14 2.22
N PRO A 257 6.46 35.38 2.48
CA PRO A 257 5.59 34.41 3.13
C PRO A 257 5.10 33.28 2.19
N TRP A 258 5.39 33.36 0.90
CA TRP A 258 4.90 32.42 -0.10
C TRP A 258 5.95 31.37 -0.44
N SER A 259 5.50 30.12 -0.51
CA SER A 259 6.25 29.05 -1.16
C SER A 259 5.37 28.30 -2.15
N THR A 260 5.96 27.94 -3.29
CA THR A 260 5.29 27.10 -4.28
C THR A 260 6.16 25.89 -4.59
N SER A 261 5.53 24.78 -4.82
CA SER A 261 6.22 23.58 -5.31
C SER A 261 5.38 22.88 -6.37
N PHE A 262 6.04 22.35 -7.37
CA PHE A 262 5.46 21.51 -8.41
C PHE A 262 6.32 20.27 -8.60
N TYR A 263 5.67 19.12 -8.71
CA TYR A 263 6.29 17.84 -9.03
C TYR A 263 5.45 17.15 -10.11
N GLY A 264 6.08 16.75 -11.19
CA GLY A 264 5.44 16.02 -12.25
C GLY A 264 6.31 14.86 -12.71
N ASN A 265 5.70 13.76 -13.08
CA ASN A 265 6.39 12.66 -13.73
C ASN A 265 5.56 12.01 -14.84
N GLY A 266 6.24 11.37 -15.77
CA GLY A 266 5.68 10.50 -16.77
C GLY A 266 6.49 9.21 -16.87
N ILE A 267 5.81 8.10 -17.02
CA ILE A 267 6.41 6.79 -17.20
C ILE A 267 5.69 6.02 -18.29
N LYS A 268 6.46 5.35 -19.13
CA LYS A 268 5.97 4.44 -20.15
C LYS A 268 6.79 3.16 -20.14
N SER A 269 6.15 2.01 -20.27
CA SER A 269 6.80 0.70 -20.30
C SER A 269 5.95 -0.31 -21.06
N ASP A 270 6.58 -1.26 -21.73
CA ASP A 270 5.89 -2.40 -22.34
C ASP A 270 5.49 -3.47 -21.29
N GLY A 271 6.08 -3.39 -20.08
CA GLY A 271 5.86 -4.35 -18.99
C GLY A 271 6.62 -5.65 -19.14
N TYR A 272 6.61 -6.43 -18.04
CA TYR A 272 7.32 -7.72 -17.98
C TYR A 272 6.61 -8.82 -18.79
N ARG A 273 5.29 -8.80 -18.83
CA ARG A 273 4.43 -9.81 -19.45
C ARG A 273 3.78 -9.29 -20.73
N ALA A 274 3.30 -10.17 -21.58
CA ALA A 274 2.40 -9.79 -22.67
C ALA A 274 1.12 -9.14 -22.08
N ASN A 275 0.59 -8.13 -22.74
CA ASN A 275 -0.51 -7.28 -22.27
C ASN A 275 -0.26 -6.64 -20.89
N ASN A 276 0.94 -6.08 -20.67
CA ASN A 276 1.33 -5.49 -19.40
C ASN A 276 1.89 -4.06 -19.59
N ALA A 277 1.52 -3.40 -20.68
CA ALA A 277 1.98 -2.05 -20.97
C ALA A 277 1.40 -1.04 -19.96
N LEU A 278 2.21 -0.05 -19.59
CA LEU A 278 1.83 1.09 -18.77
C LEU A 278 2.17 2.38 -19.50
N ASP A 279 1.21 3.31 -19.56
CA ASP A 279 1.44 4.72 -19.88
C ASP A 279 0.78 5.57 -18.77
N GLN A 280 1.60 6.30 -18.02
CA GLN A 280 1.12 7.05 -16.85
C GLN A 280 1.76 8.42 -16.78
N ARG A 281 0.97 9.41 -16.40
CA ARG A 281 1.39 10.77 -16.08
C ARG A 281 0.72 11.20 -14.78
N ASN A 282 1.47 11.87 -13.93
CA ASN A 282 0.92 12.45 -12.72
C ASN A 282 1.65 13.73 -12.32
N GLY A 283 1.00 14.51 -11.48
CA GLY A 283 1.58 15.73 -10.97
C GLY A 283 0.90 16.22 -9.70
N VAL A 284 1.64 16.95 -8.89
CA VAL A 284 1.15 17.66 -7.72
C VAL A 284 1.79 19.04 -7.63
N GLY A 285 0.96 20.04 -7.40
CA GLY A 285 1.36 21.43 -7.17
C GLY A 285 0.85 21.91 -5.82
N ASN A 286 1.69 22.63 -5.08
CA ASN A 286 1.34 23.23 -3.80
C ASN A 286 1.64 24.73 -3.84
N VAL A 287 0.74 25.52 -3.26
CA VAL A 287 0.95 26.92 -2.94
C VAL A 287 0.73 27.08 -1.43
N ASN A 288 1.71 27.61 -0.74
CA ASN A 288 1.65 27.81 0.70
C ASN A 288 1.90 29.30 1.03
N TYR A 289 1.19 29.76 2.02
CA TYR A 289 1.36 31.06 2.64
C TYR A 289 1.65 30.86 4.13
N ALA A 290 2.75 31.39 4.62
CA ALA A 290 3.16 31.19 6.02
C ALA A 290 3.62 32.52 6.64
N THR A 291 2.94 32.89 7.74
CA THR A 291 3.28 34.03 8.60
C THR A 291 3.21 33.61 10.07
N PRO A 292 3.77 34.37 11.01
CA PRO A 292 3.58 34.09 12.42
C PRO A 292 2.08 33.99 12.77
N GLY A 293 1.64 32.82 13.22
CA GLY A 293 0.26 32.55 13.64
C GLY A 293 -0.77 32.27 12.55
N LEU A 294 -0.36 32.23 11.25
CA LEU A 294 -1.24 31.80 10.15
C LEU A 294 -0.42 31.09 9.08
N THR A 295 -0.81 29.85 8.79
CA THR A 295 -0.40 29.17 7.55
C THR A 295 -1.63 28.80 6.75
N ALA A 296 -1.54 28.87 5.42
CA ALA A 296 -2.59 28.44 4.50
C ALA A 296 -1.97 27.70 3.32
N PHE A 297 -2.71 26.79 2.72
CA PHE A 297 -2.22 26.04 1.58
C PHE A 297 -3.32 25.74 0.56
N LEU A 298 -2.91 25.56 -0.68
CA LEU A 298 -3.68 24.94 -1.76
C LEU A 298 -2.81 23.87 -2.40
N THR A 299 -3.33 22.64 -2.47
CA THR A 299 -2.70 21.52 -3.17
C THR A 299 -3.62 21.07 -4.30
N LEU A 300 -3.08 20.98 -5.52
CA LEU A 300 -3.75 20.43 -6.69
C LEU A 300 -2.95 19.22 -7.16
N SER A 301 -3.62 18.11 -7.46
CA SER A 301 -2.97 16.94 -8.06
C SER A 301 -3.85 16.29 -9.10
N GLY A 302 -3.21 15.61 -10.05
CA GLY A 302 -3.90 14.83 -11.07
C GLY A 302 -3.06 13.68 -11.58
N ASP A 303 -3.74 12.65 -12.09
CA ASP A 303 -3.15 11.48 -12.71
C ASP A 303 -3.97 11.01 -13.92
N ASP A 304 -3.27 10.44 -14.90
CA ASP A 304 -3.81 9.71 -16.05
C ASP A 304 -2.98 8.44 -16.23
N GLN A 305 -3.63 7.28 -16.18
CA GLN A 305 -3.00 5.97 -16.25
C GLN A 305 -3.75 5.06 -17.21
N LYS A 306 -2.98 4.39 -18.08
CA LYS A 306 -3.45 3.30 -18.95
C LYS A 306 -2.62 2.06 -18.68
N LEU A 307 -3.28 0.95 -18.38
CA LEU A 307 -2.63 -0.28 -17.96
C LEU A 307 -3.27 -1.50 -18.63
N GLY A 308 -2.45 -2.37 -19.22
CA GLY A 308 -2.87 -3.69 -19.65
C GLY A 308 -2.93 -4.69 -18.48
N PHE A 309 -3.91 -5.59 -18.51
CA PHE A 309 -4.12 -6.61 -17.47
C PHE A 309 -3.76 -8.00 -17.98
N PRO A 310 -2.57 -8.52 -17.66
CA PRO A 310 -2.07 -9.79 -18.26
C PRO A 310 -2.73 -11.06 -17.71
N GLY A 311 -3.62 -10.96 -16.71
CA GLY A 311 -4.23 -12.14 -16.06
C GLY A 311 -3.22 -13.07 -15.39
N GLY A 312 -3.68 -14.15 -14.79
CA GLY A 312 -2.83 -15.18 -14.17
C GLY A 312 -2.25 -16.17 -15.20
N ARG A 313 -1.18 -16.88 -14.81
CA ARG A 313 -0.66 -18.05 -15.54
C ARG A 313 -1.19 -19.32 -14.88
N THR A 314 -1.84 -20.17 -15.64
CA THR A 314 -2.51 -21.37 -15.13
C THR A 314 -1.54 -22.51 -14.95
N VAL A 315 -1.63 -23.17 -13.80
CA VAL A 315 -1.04 -24.48 -13.53
C VAL A 315 -2.19 -25.44 -13.25
N ASP A 316 -2.26 -26.53 -14.00
CA ASP A 316 -3.28 -27.57 -13.86
C ASP A 316 -2.60 -28.94 -13.99
N PRO A 317 -2.29 -29.59 -12.86
CA PRO A 317 -1.63 -30.88 -12.87
C PRO A 317 -2.47 -32.00 -13.50
N SER A 318 -3.80 -31.88 -13.47
CA SER A 318 -4.70 -32.91 -14.00
C SER A 318 -4.59 -33.11 -15.51
N ILE A 319 -4.15 -32.07 -16.22
CA ILE A 319 -3.91 -32.09 -17.67
C ILE A 319 -2.45 -31.81 -18.06
N GLY A 320 -1.54 -31.85 -17.10
CA GLY A 320 -0.11 -31.56 -17.33
C GLY A 320 0.22 -30.11 -17.73
N LEU A 321 -0.70 -29.15 -17.53
CA LEU A 321 -0.49 -27.76 -17.91
C LEU A 321 0.32 -27.01 -16.85
N ASN A 322 1.43 -26.40 -17.26
CA ASN A 322 2.21 -25.53 -16.38
C ASN A 322 2.74 -24.30 -17.13
N GLN A 323 1.91 -23.26 -17.24
CA GLN A 323 2.27 -22.02 -17.92
C GLN A 323 3.34 -21.19 -17.18
N LEU A 324 3.58 -21.43 -15.89
CA LEU A 324 4.69 -20.78 -15.19
C LEU A 324 6.06 -21.25 -15.69
N VAL A 325 6.14 -22.46 -16.24
CA VAL A 325 7.36 -23.03 -16.82
C VAL A 325 7.41 -22.81 -18.33
N THR A 326 6.32 -23.10 -19.03
CA THR A 326 6.31 -23.13 -20.51
C THR A 326 6.15 -21.74 -21.12
N ASP A 327 5.44 -20.81 -20.45
CA ASP A 327 5.18 -19.45 -20.96
C ASP A 327 4.95 -18.45 -19.81
N ARG A 328 5.97 -18.25 -19.00
CA ARG A 328 5.91 -17.38 -17.81
C ARG A 328 5.53 -15.93 -18.12
N ARG A 329 5.97 -15.41 -19.27
CA ARG A 329 5.75 -14.02 -19.68
C ARG A 329 4.49 -13.79 -20.52
N GLY A 330 3.79 -14.85 -20.88
CA GLY A 330 2.55 -14.77 -21.66
C GLY A 330 1.38 -14.20 -20.87
N THR A 331 0.22 -14.17 -21.52
CA THR A 331 -1.05 -13.71 -20.95
C THR A 331 -2.18 -14.66 -21.29
N ASN A 332 -3.15 -14.80 -20.38
CA ASN A 332 -4.44 -15.44 -20.64
C ASN A 332 -5.54 -14.41 -20.96
N THR A 333 -5.23 -13.11 -20.84
CA THR A 333 -6.16 -12.00 -21.09
C THR A 333 -5.49 -10.94 -21.98
N PRO A 334 -5.26 -11.23 -23.27
CA PRO A 334 -4.44 -10.40 -24.16
C PRO A 334 -5.09 -9.04 -24.49
N PHE A 335 -6.36 -8.84 -24.18
CA PHE A 335 -7.12 -7.64 -24.52
C PHE A 335 -7.69 -6.89 -23.32
N ASP A 336 -7.48 -7.40 -22.10
CA ASP A 336 -7.96 -6.77 -20.88
C ASP A 336 -7.15 -5.50 -20.57
N TYR A 337 -7.83 -4.44 -20.17
CA TYR A 337 -7.20 -3.16 -19.87
C TYR A 337 -7.93 -2.38 -18.80
N GLY A 338 -7.23 -1.41 -18.21
CA GLY A 338 -7.79 -0.39 -17.30
C GLY A 338 -7.25 0.98 -17.59
N ASN A 339 -8.12 1.98 -17.56
CA ASN A 339 -7.79 3.40 -17.64
C ASN A 339 -8.29 4.09 -16.38
N GLN A 340 -7.45 4.92 -15.79
CA GLN A 340 -7.80 5.72 -14.62
C GLN A 340 -7.45 7.18 -14.88
N GLN A 341 -8.33 8.08 -14.45
CA GLN A 341 -8.08 9.52 -14.39
C GLN A 341 -8.50 10.03 -13.03
N GLY A 342 -7.60 10.76 -12.39
CA GLY A 342 -7.82 11.36 -11.08
C GLY A 342 -7.53 12.84 -11.07
N ALA A 343 -8.34 13.61 -10.33
CA ALA A 343 -8.10 15.02 -10.04
C ALA A 343 -8.47 15.31 -8.58
N ASN A 344 -7.58 16.03 -7.88
CA ASN A 344 -7.80 16.37 -6.48
C ASN A 344 -7.46 17.85 -6.26
N ALA A 345 -8.30 18.53 -5.49
CA ALA A 345 -8.05 19.86 -4.98
C ALA A 345 -8.26 19.88 -3.46
N THR A 346 -7.28 20.38 -2.73
CA THR A 346 -7.31 20.47 -1.27
C THR A 346 -6.85 21.84 -0.85
N ALA A 347 -7.61 22.52 0.01
CA ALA A 347 -7.22 23.78 0.62
C ALA A 347 -7.41 23.73 2.13
N GLY A 348 -6.59 24.50 2.84
CA GLY A 348 -6.74 24.59 4.30
C GLY A 348 -5.89 25.69 4.90
N PHE A 349 -6.09 25.90 6.20
CA PHE A 349 -5.30 26.83 6.99
C PHE A 349 -5.10 26.31 8.41
N THR A 350 -4.03 26.79 9.03
CA THR A 350 -3.79 26.67 10.47
C THR A 350 -3.68 28.08 11.05
N LYS A 351 -4.51 28.41 12.03
CA LYS A 351 -4.53 29.68 12.71
C LYS A 351 -4.23 29.50 14.19
N THR A 352 -3.20 30.15 14.69
CA THR A 352 -2.96 30.28 16.13
C THR A 352 -4.06 31.15 16.73
N LEU A 353 -4.82 30.62 17.67
CA LEU A 353 -5.89 31.33 18.38
C LEU A 353 -5.36 32.07 19.63
N TRP A 354 -4.54 31.34 20.41
CA TRP A 354 -3.78 31.86 21.54
C TRP A 354 -2.54 30.98 21.74
N ASN A 355 -1.67 31.34 22.66
CA ASN A 355 -0.45 30.54 22.91
C ASN A 355 -0.80 29.10 23.32
N GLY A 356 -0.37 28.15 22.51
CA GLY A 356 -0.64 26.73 22.70
C GLY A 356 -1.95 26.23 22.07
N ALA A 357 -2.74 27.08 21.38
CA ALA A 357 -3.95 26.64 20.68
C ALA A 357 -3.97 27.00 19.19
N GLU A 358 -4.28 26.03 18.36
CA GLU A 358 -4.33 26.16 16.91
C GLU A 358 -5.64 25.59 16.37
N LEU A 359 -6.33 26.38 15.54
CA LEU A 359 -7.43 25.92 14.71
C LEU A 359 -6.88 25.51 13.35
N ILE A 360 -7.15 24.28 12.98
CA ILE A 360 -6.74 23.68 11.70
C ILE A 360 -8.03 23.35 10.94
N VAL A 361 -8.20 23.92 9.76
CA VAL A 361 -9.35 23.64 8.90
C VAL A 361 -8.82 23.27 7.52
N ASP A 362 -9.21 22.12 7.04
CA ASP A 362 -8.94 21.72 5.68
C ASP A 362 -10.15 21.05 5.05
N GLY A 363 -10.24 21.16 3.73
CA GLY A 363 -11.30 20.57 2.94
C GLY A 363 -10.83 20.33 1.51
N GLY A 364 -11.57 19.53 0.77
CA GLY A 364 -11.21 19.25 -0.61
C GLY A 364 -12.23 18.43 -1.35
N VAL A 365 -12.00 18.35 -2.66
CA VAL A 365 -12.72 17.50 -3.59
C VAL A 365 -11.75 16.55 -4.26
N ARG A 366 -12.16 15.31 -4.39
CA ARG A 366 -11.48 14.30 -5.20
C ARG A 366 -12.45 13.74 -6.22
N ASP A 367 -12.00 13.68 -7.46
CA ASP A 367 -12.74 13.18 -8.61
C ASP A 367 -11.94 12.07 -9.26
N ARG A 368 -12.56 10.92 -9.51
CA ARG A 368 -11.90 9.79 -10.15
C ARG A 368 -12.84 9.10 -11.13
N LYS A 369 -12.32 8.88 -12.33
CA LYS A 369 -12.95 8.11 -13.40
C LYS A 369 -12.14 6.87 -13.69
N ASN A 370 -12.81 5.74 -13.83
CA ASN A 370 -12.16 4.47 -14.11
C ASN A 370 -12.96 3.70 -15.17
N GLN A 371 -12.23 3.17 -16.14
CA GLN A 371 -12.78 2.30 -17.17
C GLN A 371 -11.96 1.03 -17.24
N ALA A 372 -12.62 -0.13 -17.27
CA ALA A 372 -11.94 -1.41 -17.47
C ALA A 372 -12.74 -2.29 -18.42
N GLY A 373 -12.04 -2.89 -19.37
CA GLY A 373 -12.59 -3.86 -20.31
C GLY A 373 -11.98 -5.24 -20.08
N PHE A 374 -12.82 -6.27 -20.02
CA PHE A 374 -12.43 -7.67 -19.84
C PHE A 374 -12.96 -8.49 -21.01
N PHE A 375 -12.06 -9.18 -21.75
CA PHE A 375 -12.34 -9.89 -22.99
C PHE A 375 -11.93 -11.37 -22.96
N GLY A 376 -11.10 -11.77 -22.00
CA GLY A 376 -10.50 -13.10 -22.03
C GLY A 376 -9.52 -13.28 -23.19
N LEU A 377 -9.61 -14.40 -23.94
CA LEU A 377 -8.69 -14.74 -25.02
C LEU A 377 -9.06 -14.14 -26.38
N LEU A 378 -10.31 -13.72 -26.59
CA LEU A 378 -10.81 -13.26 -27.88
C LEU A 378 -11.33 -11.83 -27.78
N PRO A 379 -10.87 -10.90 -28.66
CA PRO A 379 -11.33 -9.51 -28.63
C PRO A 379 -12.78 -9.33 -29.06
N THR A 380 -13.33 -10.34 -29.75
CA THR A 380 -14.72 -10.34 -30.30
C THR A 380 -15.75 -10.86 -29.33
N ILE A 381 -15.32 -11.38 -28.18
CA ILE A 381 -16.21 -11.87 -27.11
C ILE A 381 -15.90 -11.04 -25.88
N PRO A 382 -16.52 -9.84 -25.74
CA PRO A 382 -16.41 -9.06 -24.52
C PRO A 382 -17.08 -9.85 -23.40
N PHE A 383 -16.53 -9.70 -22.20
CA PHE A 383 -16.97 -10.47 -21.06
C PHE A 383 -17.62 -9.56 -20.01
N ASN A 384 -17.05 -8.38 -19.81
CA ASN A 384 -17.55 -7.38 -18.87
C ASN A 384 -16.84 -6.05 -19.15
N TYR A 385 -17.58 -4.97 -19.05
CA TYR A 385 -17.03 -3.63 -19.08
C TYR A 385 -17.54 -2.84 -17.87
N VAL A 386 -16.62 -2.09 -17.28
CA VAL A 386 -16.88 -1.27 -16.11
C VAL A 386 -16.52 0.16 -16.44
N ASP A 387 -17.47 1.08 -16.27
CA ASP A 387 -17.23 2.51 -16.31
C ASP A 387 -17.77 3.13 -15.01
N PHE A 388 -16.91 3.75 -14.20
CA PHE A 388 -17.40 4.41 -13.01
C PHE A 388 -16.77 5.78 -12.76
N HIS A 389 -17.56 6.61 -12.11
CA HIS A 389 -17.18 7.92 -11.64
C HIS A 389 -17.42 8.02 -10.13
N LEU A 390 -16.41 8.42 -9.40
CA LEU A 390 -16.45 8.58 -7.95
C LEU A 390 -15.98 9.98 -7.59
N GLN A 391 -16.85 10.73 -6.92
CA GLN A 391 -16.53 12.05 -6.40
C GLN A 391 -16.70 12.10 -4.88
N THR A 392 -15.70 12.62 -4.18
CA THR A 392 -15.71 12.74 -2.73
C THR A 392 -15.43 14.18 -2.32
N TRP A 393 -16.32 14.79 -1.54
CA TRP A 393 -16.18 16.07 -0.87
C TRP A 393 -15.82 15.84 0.61
N SER A 394 -14.99 16.70 1.18
CA SER A 394 -14.63 16.59 2.59
C SER A 394 -14.35 17.95 3.23
N ILE A 395 -14.64 18.05 4.52
CA ILE A 395 -14.20 19.14 5.38
C ILE A 395 -13.88 18.58 6.77
N THR A 396 -12.72 18.96 7.33
CA THR A 396 -12.19 18.36 8.57
C THR A 396 -11.60 19.42 9.50
N PRO A 397 -12.46 20.24 10.17
CA PRO A 397 -12.01 21.19 11.19
C PRO A 397 -11.54 20.47 12.44
N ARG A 398 -10.40 20.92 13.00
CA ARG A 398 -9.82 20.37 14.22
C ARG A 398 -9.13 21.44 15.05
N LEU A 399 -9.13 21.24 16.35
CA LEU A 399 -8.52 22.12 17.34
C LEU A 399 -7.41 21.36 18.07
N SER A 400 -6.21 21.89 18.02
CA SER A 400 -5.04 21.41 18.77
C SER A 400 -4.78 22.35 19.94
N ILE A 401 -4.73 21.82 21.16
CA ILE A 401 -4.52 22.60 22.39
C ILE A 401 -3.37 21.98 23.17
N LYS A 402 -2.36 22.77 23.46
CA LYS A 402 -1.30 22.46 24.42
C LYS A 402 -1.51 23.29 25.67
N ASN A 403 -1.67 22.63 26.79
CA ASN A 403 -1.96 23.29 28.05
C ASN A 403 -1.34 22.52 29.23
N VAL A 404 -1.59 23.02 30.43
CA VAL A 404 -1.25 22.35 31.69
C VAL A 404 -2.55 22.06 32.41
N ILE A 405 -2.81 20.80 32.75
CA ILE A 405 -3.99 20.35 33.48
C ILE A 405 -3.51 19.73 34.79
N PHE A 406 -3.98 20.25 35.93
CA PHE A 406 -3.56 19.82 37.28
C PHE A 406 -2.02 19.83 37.49
N GLY A 407 -1.34 20.80 36.88
CA GLY A 407 0.13 20.89 36.94
C GLY A 407 0.87 19.95 35.96
N LEU A 408 0.16 19.12 35.19
CA LEU A 408 0.73 18.18 34.22
C LEU A 408 0.62 18.75 32.81
N PRO A 409 1.68 18.64 31.97
CA PRO A 409 1.63 19.04 30.58
C PRO A 409 0.64 18.15 29.83
N SER A 410 -0.19 18.75 29.02
CA SER A 410 -1.24 18.08 28.25
C SER A 410 -1.31 18.61 26.83
N ALA A 411 -1.63 17.71 25.90
CA ALA A 411 -1.93 18.03 24.51
C ALA A 411 -3.25 17.36 24.11
N ILE A 412 -4.17 18.15 23.57
CA ILE A 412 -5.49 17.70 23.12
C ILE A 412 -5.60 17.98 21.63
N LEU A 413 -6.06 16.98 20.87
CA LEU A 413 -6.50 17.15 19.49
C LEU A 413 -7.96 16.69 19.42
N THR A 414 -8.85 17.58 18.99
CA THR A 414 -10.27 17.28 18.80
C THR A 414 -10.75 17.83 17.47
N GLY A 415 -11.73 17.18 16.86
CA GLY A 415 -12.21 17.61 15.57
C GLY A 415 -13.51 16.94 15.12
N VAL A 416 -13.97 17.40 13.97
CA VAL A 416 -15.13 16.87 13.27
C VAL A 416 -14.71 16.58 11.84
N ASP A 417 -15.09 15.41 11.34
CA ASP A 417 -14.88 15.02 9.95
C ASP A 417 -16.24 14.89 9.25
N TYR A 418 -16.35 15.49 8.08
CA TYR A 418 -17.47 15.29 7.17
C TYR A 418 -16.98 14.88 5.79
N TYR A 419 -17.53 13.78 5.28
CA TYR A 419 -17.29 13.27 3.92
C TYR A 419 -18.63 13.03 3.25
N ASP A 420 -18.76 13.41 1.96
CA ASP A 420 -19.88 13.09 1.08
C ASP A 420 -19.31 12.50 -0.21
N ALA A 421 -19.52 11.21 -0.43
CA ALA A 421 -19.02 10.47 -1.57
C ALA A 421 -20.16 9.96 -2.43
N ALA A 422 -20.09 10.21 -3.74
CA ALA A 422 -21.02 9.74 -4.74
C ALA A 422 -20.31 8.84 -5.75
N TYR A 423 -20.83 7.62 -5.90
CA TYR A 423 -20.35 6.61 -6.83
C TYR A 423 -21.44 6.32 -7.86
N HIS A 424 -21.10 6.49 -9.13
CA HIS A 424 -21.95 6.15 -10.26
C HIS A 424 -21.21 5.15 -11.14
N SER A 425 -21.85 4.05 -11.56
CA SER A 425 -21.20 3.04 -12.38
C SER A 425 -22.12 2.42 -13.41
N ASP A 426 -21.72 2.50 -14.67
CA ASP A 426 -22.32 1.79 -15.79
C ASP A 426 -21.63 0.43 -15.99
N ARG A 427 -22.41 -0.62 -16.13
CA ARG A 427 -21.97 -2.02 -16.30
C ARG A 427 -22.57 -2.63 -17.57
N PRO A 428 -22.14 -2.23 -18.78
CA PRO A 428 -22.52 -2.88 -20.01
C PRO A 428 -21.70 -4.16 -20.26
N GLU A 429 -22.12 -4.99 -21.21
CA GLU A 429 -21.34 -6.14 -21.66
C GLU A 429 -20.01 -5.70 -22.31
N PHE A 430 -20.03 -4.61 -23.08
CA PHE A 430 -18.86 -4.04 -23.74
C PHE A 430 -18.97 -2.52 -23.86
N LYS A 431 -17.86 -1.86 -24.16
CA LYS A 431 -17.79 -0.41 -24.30
C LYS A 431 -18.74 0.10 -25.40
N GLY A 432 -19.65 0.99 -25.00
CA GLY A 432 -20.65 1.60 -25.89
C GLY A 432 -21.94 0.81 -26.04
N ALA A 433 -22.08 -0.36 -25.41
CA ALA A 433 -23.37 -1.03 -25.29
C ALA A 433 -24.25 -0.33 -24.22
N PRO A 434 -25.57 -0.51 -24.29
CA PRO A 434 -26.46 -0.12 -23.19
C PRO A 434 -26.05 -0.83 -21.90
N PRO A 435 -26.05 -0.15 -20.74
CA PRO A 435 -25.69 -0.77 -19.47
C PRO A 435 -26.73 -1.80 -19.04
N ILE A 436 -26.25 -2.96 -18.59
CA ILE A 436 -27.07 -4.00 -17.95
C ILE A 436 -27.49 -3.52 -16.57
N HIS A 437 -26.56 -2.93 -15.83
CA HIS A 437 -26.79 -2.30 -14.54
C HIS A 437 -26.26 -0.87 -14.54
N VAL A 438 -26.98 0.01 -13.88
CA VAL A 438 -26.52 1.35 -13.50
C VAL A 438 -26.62 1.47 -11.99
N TYR A 439 -25.47 1.52 -11.35
CA TYR A 439 -25.38 1.65 -9.89
C TYR A 439 -25.17 3.10 -9.49
N ASP A 440 -26.03 3.59 -8.59
CA ASP A 440 -25.92 4.89 -7.93
C ASP A 440 -25.84 4.69 -6.42
N LEU A 441 -24.63 4.92 -5.84
CA LEU A 441 -24.42 4.81 -4.41
C LEU A 441 -23.91 6.13 -3.83
N LYS A 442 -24.48 6.54 -2.71
CA LYS A 442 -24.09 7.75 -1.99
C LYS A 442 -23.81 7.42 -0.54
N GLN A 443 -22.58 7.73 -0.09
CA GLN A 443 -22.20 7.53 1.29
C GLN A 443 -21.82 8.87 1.94
N ARG A 444 -22.44 9.17 3.08
CA ARG A 444 -22.11 10.32 3.92
C ARG A 444 -21.56 9.84 5.25
N THR A 445 -20.50 10.48 5.70
CA THR A 445 -19.86 10.20 6.98
C THR A 445 -19.74 11.47 7.77
N LEU A 446 -20.26 11.45 9.00
CA LEU A 446 -20.08 12.50 10.01
C LEU A 446 -19.43 11.87 11.23
N ALA A 447 -18.34 12.44 11.70
CA ALA A 447 -17.67 11.95 12.91
C ALA A 447 -17.17 13.08 13.80
N GLY A 448 -17.24 12.85 15.11
CA GLY A 448 -16.56 13.66 16.11
C GLY A 448 -15.50 12.82 16.83
N TYR A 449 -14.37 13.41 17.14
CA TYR A 449 -13.28 12.71 17.83
C TYR A 449 -12.48 13.63 18.75
N TRP A 450 -11.82 13.02 19.71
CA TRP A 450 -10.82 13.66 20.56
C TRP A 450 -9.75 12.67 20.96
N GLN A 451 -8.54 13.17 21.13
CA GLN A 451 -7.41 12.43 21.69
C GLN A 451 -6.64 13.38 22.61
N GLN A 452 -6.30 12.89 23.79
CA GLN A 452 -5.52 13.63 24.78
C GLN A 452 -4.28 12.84 25.17
N THR A 453 -3.17 13.53 25.27
CA THR A 453 -1.92 13.01 25.82
C THR A 453 -1.55 13.83 27.05
N ILE A 454 -1.25 13.18 28.17
CA ILE A 454 -0.88 13.78 29.44
C ILE A 454 0.51 13.25 29.82
N GLY A 455 1.43 14.15 30.17
CA GLY A 455 2.70 13.79 30.76
C GLY A 455 2.53 13.53 32.26
N LEU A 456 2.21 12.29 32.65
CA LEU A 456 2.00 11.90 34.04
C LEU A 456 3.27 12.09 34.90
N LEU A 457 4.43 11.82 34.35
CA LEU A 457 5.74 12.06 34.92
C LEU A 457 6.64 12.68 33.84
N PRO A 458 7.78 13.28 34.20
CA PRO A 458 8.74 13.77 33.22
C PRO A 458 9.15 12.71 32.17
N THR A 459 9.08 11.44 32.55
CA THR A 459 9.47 10.28 31.73
C THR A 459 8.29 9.42 31.25
N THR A 460 7.03 9.77 31.62
CA THR A 460 5.87 8.93 31.32
C THR A 460 4.79 9.75 30.66
N ASP A 461 4.40 9.32 29.45
CA ASP A 461 3.28 9.90 28.73
C ASP A 461 2.14 8.88 28.65
N PHE A 462 0.92 9.37 28.87
CA PHE A 462 -0.31 8.61 28.78
C PHE A 462 -1.24 9.26 27.76
N SER A 463 -1.79 8.47 26.84
CA SER A 463 -2.70 8.95 25.80
C SER A 463 -3.99 8.15 25.82
N TYR A 464 -5.10 8.84 25.61
CA TYR A 464 -6.41 8.21 25.45
C TYR A 464 -7.28 9.05 24.51
N GLY A 465 -8.23 8.40 23.86
CA GLY A 465 -9.10 9.09 22.92
C GLY A 465 -10.24 8.23 22.42
N GLY A 466 -11.21 8.90 21.81
CA GLY A 466 -12.39 8.27 21.25
C GLY A 466 -12.89 8.97 20.00
N ARG A 467 -13.57 8.23 19.16
CA ARG A 467 -14.28 8.67 17.96
C ARG A 467 -15.67 8.05 17.93
N LEU A 468 -16.65 8.86 17.57
CA LEU A 468 -17.98 8.42 17.21
C LEU A 468 -18.22 8.81 15.75
N GLN A 469 -18.60 7.85 14.92
CA GLN A 469 -18.80 8.05 13.49
C GLN A 469 -20.15 7.50 13.07
N ARG A 470 -20.95 8.33 12.43
CA ARG A 470 -22.21 7.97 11.76
C ARG A 470 -21.98 7.93 10.27
N THR A 471 -22.32 6.80 9.65
CA THR A 471 -22.25 6.59 8.21
C THR A 471 -23.64 6.29 7.69
N SER A 472 -24.12 7.07 6.73
CA SER A 472 -25.35 6.80 5.99
C SER A 472 -25.04 6.40 4.56
N LEU A 473 -25.70 5.36 4.07
CA LEU A 473 -25.55 4.83 2.72
C LEU A 473 -26.92 4.79 2.05
N SER A 474 -26.97 5.30 0.83
CA SER A 474 -28.09 5.08 -0.10
C SER A 474 -27.54 4.35 -1.32
N ALA A 475 -28.11 3.19 -1.65
CA ALA A 475 -27.70 2.38 -2.79
C ALA A 475 -28.90 2.05 -3.68
N ARG A 476 -28.71 2.25 -4.97
CA ARG A 476 -29.72 2.00 -6.01
C ARG A 476 -29.06 1.26 -7.16
N ASP A 477 -29.82 0.34 -7.74
CA ASP A 477 -29.53 -0.35 -8.98
C ASP A 477 -30.66 -0.09 -9.97
N ARG A 478 -30.34 0.10 -11.22
CA ARG A 478 -31.30 0.09 -12.36
C ARG A 478 -30.83 -0.99 -13.31
N TYR A 479 -31.66 -2.01 -13.48
CA TYR A 479 -31.37 -3.17 -14.32
C TYR A 479 -32.17 -3.12 -15.61
N ASP A 480 -31.50 -3.31 -16.76
CA ASP A 480 -32.12 -3.46 -18.05
C ASP A 480 -32.05 -4.94 -18.51
N PRO A 481 -33.16 -5.69 -18.45
CA PRO A 481 -33.18 -7.09 -18.89
C PRO A 481 -33.04 -7.27 -20.39
N PHE A 482 -33.14 -6.19 -21.18
CA PHE A 482 -33.02 -6.21 -22.64
C PHE A 482 -31.66 -5.77 -23.14
N ALA A 483 -30.77 -5.32 -22.23
CA ALA A 483 -29.39 -4.98 -22.58
C ALA A 483 -28.61 -6.22 -23.07
N PRO A 484 -27.71 -6.08 -24.04
CA PRO A 484 -26.84 -7.18 -24.46
C PRO A 484 -26.12 -7.82 -23.27
N GLY A 485 -26.14 -9.17 -23.20
CA GLY A 485 -25.50 -9.91 -22.13
C GLY A 485 -26.23 -9.89 -20.78
N ALA A 486 -27.43 -9.32 -20.69
CA ALA A 486 -28.20 -9.26 -19.45
C ALA A 486 -28.49 -10.66 -18.91
N PHE A 487 -28.00 -10.94 -17.69
CA PHE A 487 -28.18 -12.21 -17.00
C PHE A 487 -28.05 -11.99 -15.48
N SER A 488 -29.02 -11.31 -14.90
CA SER A 488 -29.06 -11.01 -13.46
C SER A 488 -30.44 -10.47 -13.08
N ALA A 489 -30.55 -9.91 -11.89
CA ALA A 489 -31.76 -9.26 -11.40
C ALA A 489 -31.38 -7.91 -10.76
N GLU A 490 -32.32 -6.97 -10.76
CA GLU A 490 -32.17 -5.69 -10.09
C GLU A 490 -31.95 -5.90 -8.59
N ALA A 491 -30.93 -5.27 -8.04
CA ALA A 491 -30.65 -5.34 -6.61
C ALA A 491 -31.70 -4.54 -5.82
N ALA A 492 -32.08 -5.06 -4.65
CA ALA A 492 -33.01 -4.36 -3.77
C ALA A 492 -32.42 -3.04 -3.26
N PRO A 493 -33.16 -1.93 -3.31
CA PRO A 493 -32.65 -0.64 -2.85
C PRO A 493 -32.33 -0.70 -1.35
N LEU A 494 -31.21 -0.07 -0.94
CA LEU A 494 -30.81 0.02 0.45
C LEU A 494 -30.65 1.47 0.87
N ASP A 495 -31.32 1.85 1.96
CA ASP A 495 -31.02 3.03 2.77
C ASP A 495 -30.64 2.54 4.16
N SER A 496 -29.43 2.80 4.57
CA SER A 496 -28.92 2.35 5.86
C SER A 496 -28.19 3.46 6.59
N GLU A 497 -28.23 3.40 7.90
CA GLU A 497 -27.52 4.28 8.78
C GLU A 497 -26.89 3.48 9.91
N GLU A 498 -25.61 3.69 10.14
CA GLU A 498 -24.84 2.96 11.13
C GLU A 498 -23.97 3.91 11.92
N THR A 499 -23.90 3.70 13.24
CA THR A 499 -23.00 4.42 14.13
C THR A 499 -21.97 3.48 14.70
N GLN A 500 -20.70 3.83 14.48
CA GLN A 500 -19.54 3.07 14.95
C GLN A 500 -18.64 3.94 15.85
N HIS A 501 -17.82 3.30 16.67
CA HIS A 501 -16.89 3.98 17.54
C HIS A 501 -15.49 3.37 17.48
N ALA A 502 -14.48 4.22 17.67
CA ALA A 502 -13.10 3.82 17.88
C ALA A 502 -12.60 4.34 19.22
N LEU A 503 -11.72 3.58 19.86
CA LEU A 503 -11.13 3.91 21.15
C LEU A 503 -9.62 3.63 21.11
N HIS A 504 -8.87 4.42 21.85
CA HIS A 504 -7.43 4.23 22.04
C HIS A 504 -7.06 4.59 23.48
N ILE A 505 -6.20 3.77 24.08
CA ILE A 505 -5.49 4.05 25.32
C ILE A 505 -4.05 3.57 25.14
N GLY A 506 -3.08 4.41 25.51
CA GLY A 506 -1.66 4.10 25.35
C GLY A 506 -0.81 4.74 26.43
N ILE A 507 0.30 4.12 26.73
CA ILE A 507 1.29 4.60 27.69
C ILE A 507 2.70 4.39 27.14
N GLU A 508 3.58 5.31 27.40
CA GLU A 508 5.00 5.19 27.12
C GLU A 508 5.82 5.68 28.32
N HIS A 509 6.75 4.85 28.79
CA HIS A 509 7.66 5.18 29.87
C HIS A 509 9.11 5.15 29.38
N ARG A 510 9.85 6.21 29.58
CA ARG A 510 11.29 6.34 29.29
C ARG A 510 12.08 6.12 30.58
N PHE A 511 12.75 4.98 30.69
CA PHE A 511 13.62 4.70 31.84
C PHE A 511 14.85 5.61 31.86
N ASN A 512 15.36 5.91 30.64
CA ASN A 512 16.47 6.83 30.41
C ASN A 512 16.42 7.30 28.94
N GLU A 513 17.43 8.01 28.47
CA GLU A 513 17.53 8.48 27.08
C GLU A 513 17.68 7.32 26.06
N ALA A 514 18.17 6.16 26.53
CA ALA A 514 18.44 5.01 25.68
C ALA A 514 17.29 3.99 25.60
N LEU A 515 16.42 3.93 26.62
CA LEU A 515 15.40 2.87 26.73
C LEU A 515 14.02 3.44 27.06
N SER A 516 13.03 3.16 26.21
CA SER A 516 11.61 3.33 26.52
C SER A 516 10.83 2.04 26.30
N VAL A 517 9.74 1.92 27.05
CA VAL A 517 8.75 0.84 26.95
C VAL A 517 7.41 1.47 26.66
N PHE A 518 6.63 0.88 25.78
CA PHE A 518 5.30 1.36 25.43
C PHE A 518 4.29 0.23 25.39
N GLY A 519 3.03 0.58 25.57
CA GLY A 519 1.92 -0.35 25.42
C GLY A 519 0.62 0.38 25.13
N ARG A 520 -0.32 -0.32 24.49
CA ARG A 520 -1.63 0.21 24.15
C ARG A 520 -2.70 -0.87 24.00
N ALA A 521 -3.95 -0.41 24.09
CA ALA A 521 -5.13 -1.14 23.62
C ALA A 521 -5.97 -0.20 22.76
N ALA A 522 -6.55 -0.71 21.67
CA ALA A 522 -7.35 0.09 20.77
C ALA A 522 -8.49 -0.73 20.14
N ARG A 523 -9.56 -0.02 19.76
CA ARG A 523 -10.66 -0.54 18.95
C ARG A 523 -10.76 0.26 17.66
N ALA A 524 -10.91 -0.44 16.54
CA ALA A 524 -11.17 0.12 15.22
C ALA A 524 -12.37 -0.54 14.54
N PHE A 525 -12.79 0.02 13.43
CA PHE A 525 -13.85 -0.53 12.58
C PHE A 525 -13.55 -0.28 11.10
N ARG A 526 -14.21 -1.04 10.23
CA ARG A 526 -14.20 -0.89 8.78
C ARG A 526 -15.60 -1.09 8.21
N THR A 527 -16.13 -0.07 7.60
CA THR A 527 -17.40 -0.11 6.88
C THR A 527 -17.21 -0.85 5.55
N PRO A 528 -18.12 -1.72 5.12
CA PRO A 528 -18.07 -2.33 3.79
C PRO A 528 -18.02 -1.27 2.70
N ASN A 529 -17.12 -1.43 1.73
CA ASN A 529 -17.03 -0.53 0.57
C ASN A 529 -18.15 -0.82 -0.45
N VAL A 530 -18.31 0.07 -1.44
CA VAL A 530 -19.39 -0.05 -2.43
C VAL A 530 -19.25 -1.30 -3.29
N ASP A 531 -18.05 -1.66 -3.71
CA ASP A 531 -17.85 -2.85 -4.55
C ASP A 531 -18.09 -4.16 -3.78
N GLU A 532 -17.75 -4.20 -2.48
CA GLU A 532 -18.10 -5.33 -1.62
C GLU A 532 -19.62 -5.47 -1.50
N ARG A 533 -20.34 -4.36 -1.41
CA ARG A 533 -21.82 -4.34 -1.33
C ARG A 533 -22.49 -4.69 -2.66
N LEU A 534 -21.93 -4.27 -3.81
CA LEU A 534 -22.41 -4.65 -5.14
C LEU A 534 -22.38 -6.18 -5.37
N SER A 535 -21.45 -6.85 -4.68
CA SER A 535 -21.30 -8.30 -4.74
C SER A 535 -21.66 -8.97 -3.41
N SER A 536 -22.59 -8.43 -2.65
CA SER A 536 -23.09 -9.04 -1.41
C SER A 536 -24.27 -9.98 -1.67
N GLY A 537 -24.28 -11.11 -0.98
CA GLY A 537 -25.31 -12.14 -1.13
C GLY A 537 -25.16 -13.00 -2.39
N PRO A 538 -25.83 -14.15 -2.44
CA PRO A 538 -25.72 -15.07 -3.56
C PRO A 538 -26.35 -14.47 -4.83
N ALA A 539 -25.63 -14.51 -5.93
CA ALA A 539 -26.11 -14.05 -7.23
C ALA A 539 -27.13 -15.02 -7.86
N PHE A 540 -27.14 -16.29 -7.43
CA PHE A 540 -27.99 -17.36 -7.98
C PHE A 540 -28.50 -18.28 -6.87
N ASP A 541 -29.72 -18.81 -7.06
CA ASP A 541 -30.26 -19.87 -6.23
C ASP A 541 -29.68 -21.25 -6.63
N ALA A 542 -30.12 -22.30 -5.93
CA ALA A 542 -29.69 -23.67 -6.22
C ALA A 542 -30.07 -24.18 -7.62
N PHE A 543 -30.97 -23.50 -8.30
CA PHE A 543 -31.45 -23.80 -9.66
C PHE A 543 -30.85 -22.87 -10.72
N PHE A 544 -29.82 -22.05 -10.33
CA PHE A 544 -29.19 -21.05 -11.19
C PHE A 544 -30.13 -19.93 -11.67
N ASN A 545 -31.21 -19.66 -10.97
CA ASN A 545 -31.99 -18.44 -11.20
C ASN A 545 -31.27 -17.27 -10.53
N ALA A 546 -31.27 -16.10 -11.20
CA ALA A 546 -30.70 -14.88 -10.65
C ALA A 546 -31.46 -14.43 -9.39
N ILE A 547 -30.75 -14.12 -8.33
CA ILE A 547 -31.30 -13.59 -7.08
C ILE A 547 -30.93 -12.10 -7.01
N PRO A 548 -31.88 -11.21 -6.65
CA PRO A 548 -31.56 -9.80 -6.40
C PRO A 548 -30.52 -9.65 -5.29
N GLY A 549 -29.43 -8.90 -5.56
CA GLY A 549 -28.51 -8.45 -4.52
C GLY A 549 -29.24 -7.56 -3.50
N ASP A 550 -28.70 -7.47 -2.28
CA ASP A 550 -29.34 -6.66 -1.23
C ASP A 550 -28.42 -5.59 -0.61
N PHE A 551 -27.18 -5.47 -1.12
CA PHE A 551 -26.13 -4.56 -0.64
C PHE A 551 -25.76 -4.71 0.85
N LYS A 552 -26.27 -5.73 1.53
CA LYS A 552 -26.10 -5.88 2.99
C LYS A 552 -24.82 -6.59 3.33
N LEU A 553 -24.00 -5.93 4.15
CA LEU A 553 -22.84 -6.48 4.84
C LEU A 553 -22.71 -5.76 6.18
N LYS A 554 -22.26 -6.47 7.22
CA LYS A 554 -22.00 -5.89 8.54
C LYS A 554 -20.63 -5.20 8.55
N THR A 555 -20.53 -4.11 9.31
CA THR A 555 -19.26 -3.45 9.59
C THR A 555 -18.33 -4.39 10.34
N GLN A 556 -17.11 -4.50 9.85
CA GLN A 556 -16.02 -5.22 10.50
C GLN A 556 -15.54 -4.42 11.72
N THR A 557 -15.29 -5.11 12.83
CA THR A 557 -14.70 -4.51 14.04
C THR A 557 -13.43 -5.23 14.45
N SER A 558 -12.55 -4.51 15.14
CA SER A 558 -11.26 -5.01 15.59
C SER A 558 -10.91 -4.49 16.95
N HIS A 559 -10.37 -5.36 17.79
CA HIS A 559 -9.76 -5.03 19.08
C HIS A 559 -8.31 -5.48 19.08
N ASP A 560 -7.37 -4.58 19.40
CA ASP A 560 -5.97 -4.98 19.49
C ASP A 560 -5.29 -4.47 20.77
N ILE A 561 -4.29 -5.23 21.18
CA ILE A 561 -3.33 -4.88 22.23
C ILE A 561 -1.92 -5.00 21.66
N GLU A 562 -1.05 -4.10 22.10
CA GLU A 562 0.36 -4.06 21.68
C GLU A 562 1.24 -3.62 22.82
N GLY A 563 2.42 -4.20 22.93
CA GLY A 563 3.48 -3.75 23.83
C GLY A 563 4.84 -3.84 23.15
N GLY A 564 5.75 -2.94 23.51
CA GLY A 564 7.06 -2.91 22.86
C GLY A 564 8.09 -2.09 23.60
N ILE A 565 9.29 -2.13 23.03
CA ILE A 565 10.47 -1.40 23.54
C ILE A 565 11.08 -0.58 22.40
N ARG A 566 11.67 0.56 22.77
CA ARG A 566 12.56 1.34 21.92
C ARG A 566 13.90 1.50 22.59
N VAL A 567 14.97 1.23 21.85
CA VAL A 567 16.33 1.40 22.30
C VAL A 567 17.03 2.38 21.36
N LYS A 568 17.68 3.40 21.94
CA LYS A 568 18.52 4.35 21.21
C LYS A 568 19.80 4.56 22.01
N SER A 569 20.90 3.98 21.53
CA SER A 569 22.19 4.03 22.23
C SER A 569 23.30 4.41 21.24
N GLY A 570 23.68 5.68 21.26
CA GLY A 570 24.67 6.22 20.32
C GLY A 570 24.26 5.99 18.86
N PRO A 571 25.05 5.22 18.08
CA PRO A 571 24.76 4.96 16.66
C PRO A 571 23.71 3.85 16.42
N PHE A 572 23.23 3.18 17.47
CA PHE A 572 22.28 2.07 17.40
C PHE A 572 20.88 2.51 17.79
N GLU A 573 19.90 2.19 16.93
CA GLU A 573 18.47 2.37 17.20
C GLU A 573 17.73 1.05 16.94
N MET A 574 16.81 0.68 17.82
CA MET A 574 15.97 -0.51 17.68
C MET A 574 14.57 -0.24 18.21
N GLN A 575 13.56 -0.75 17.54
CA GLN A 575 12.19 -0.87 18.03
C GLN A 575 11.72 -2.31 17.88
N SER A 576 11.12 -2.86 18.92
CA SER A 576 10.52 -4.19 18.90
C SER A 576 9.15 -4.14 19.57
N SER A 577 8.15 -4.80 18.98
CA SER A 577 6.81 -4.91 19.55
C SER A 577 6.22 -6.30 19.35
N ILE A 578 5.31 -6.66 20.23
CA ILE A 578 4.41 -7.82 20.14
C ILE A 578 2.97 -7.33 20.15
N TYR A 579 2.10 -8.00 19.41
CA TYR A 579 0.71 -7.61 19.29
C TYR A 579 -0.23 -8.81 19.20
N SER A 580 -1.50 -8.59 19.57
CA SER A 580 -2.62 -9.49 19.32
C SER A 580 -3.84 -8.66 18.93
N MET A 581 -4.54 -9.09 17.87
CA MET A 581 -5.68 -8.41 17.27
C MET A 581 -6.79 -9.42 16.98
N ASP A 582 -7.96 -9.19 17.52
CA ASP A 582 -9.19 -9.96 17.27
C ASP A 582 -10.12 -9.18 16.34
N LEU A 583 -10.67 -9.86 15.35
CA LEU A 583 -11.61 -9.28 14.39
C LEU A 583 -12.93 -10.05 14.37
N GLU A 584 -13.99 -9.29 14.18
CA GLU A 584 -15.35 -9.79 13.96
C GLU A 584 -15.91 -9.22 12.66
N ASN A 585 -16.74 -10.00 11.97
CA ASN A 585 -17.38 -9.63 10.70
C ASN A 585 -16.37 -9.21 9.62
N GLU A 586 -15.20 -9.84 9.56
CA GLU A 586 -14.24 -9.57 8.49
C GLU A 586 -14.89 -9.83 7.13
N ILE A 587 -14.78 -8.89 6.20
CA ILE A 587 -15.44 -9.01 4.90
C ILE A 587 -14.51 -9.76 3.96
N HIS A 588 -15.06 -10.78 3.28
CA HIS A 588 -14.29 -11.65 2.40
C HIS A 588 -15.12 -12.04 1.17
N PHE A 589 -14.45 -12.18 0.02
CA PHE A 589 -15.03 -12.71 -1.19
C PHE A 589 -14.89 -14.23 -1.22
N ILE A 590 -16.00 -14.94 -1.41
CA ILE A 590 -16.00 -16.39 -1.60
C ILE A 590 -16.14 -16.72 -3.09
N PRO A 591 -15.05 -17.13 -3.76
CA PRO A 591 -15.08 -17.35 -5.20
C PRO A 591 -15.96 -18.52 -5.66
N ALA A 592 -16.12 -19.52 -4.81
CA ALA A 592 -16.99 -20.64 -5.10
C ALA A 592 -18.47 -20.22 -5.20
N LEU A 593 -18.84 -19.12 -4.54
CA LEU A 593 -20.20 -18.60 -4.47
C LEU A 593 -20.35 -17.26 -5.18
N PHE A 594 -19.24 -16.65 -5.63
CA PHE A 594 -19.16 -15.38 -6.34
C PHE A 594 -19.76 -14.18 -5.59
N PHE A 595 -19.66 -14.14 -4.26
CA PHE A 595 -20.13 -13.00 -3.48
C PHE A 595 -19.31 -12.75 -2.22
N ASN A 596 -19.46 -11.54 -1.66
CA ASN A 596 -18.85 -11.13 -0.41
C ASN A 596 -19.72 -11.53 0.78
N VAL A 597 -19.05 -11.95 1.84
CA VAL A 597 -19.66 -12.34 3.13
C VAL A 597 -18.89 -11.73 4.29
N ASN A 598 -19.54 -11.69 5.45
CA ASN A 598 -18.81 -11.52 6.70
C ASN A 598 -18.34 -12.89 7.20
N LEU A 599 -17.03 -13.02 7.39
CA LEU A 599 -16.42 -14.25 7.93
C LEU A 599 -16.70 -14.44 9.41
N ASP A 600 -16.52 -15.68 9.85
CA ASP A 600 -16.35 -16.01 11.25
C ASP A 600 -15.13 -15.26 11.85
N PRO A 601 -15.11 -15.07 13.20
CA PRO A 601 -14.04 -14.32 13.85
C PRO A 601 -12.64 -14.81 13.52
N THR A 602 -11.74 -13.86 13.28
CA THR A 602 -10.33 -14.13 12.99
C THR A 602 -9.42 -13.50 14.05
N ARG A 603 -8.19 -13.99 14.17
CA ARG A 603 -7.16 -13.44 15.05
C ARG A 603 -5.85 -13.26 14.31
N ARG A 604 -5.18 -12.14 14.59
CA ARG A 604 -3.79 -11.88 14.17
C ARG A 604 -2.94 -11.66 15.39
N TYR A 605 -1.76 -12.29 15.41
CA TYR A 605 -0.77 -12.04 16.47
C TYR A 605 0.64 -12.17 15.90
N GLY A 606 1.58 -11.48 16.52
CA GLY A 606 2.93 -11.51 16.03
C GLY A 606 3.89 -10.61 16.77
N SER A 607 5.09 -10.49 16.18
CA SER A 607 6.14 -9.59 16.62
C SER A 607 6.78 -8.88 15.44
N GLU A 608 7.20 -7.64 15.65
CA GLU A 608 7.85 -6.81 14.65
C GLU A 608 9.08 -6.17 15.28
N THR A 609 10.23 -6.30 14.65
CA THR A 609 11.49 -5.71 15.11
C THR A 609 12.19 -5.00 13.97
N SER A 610 12.61 -3.76 14.19
CA SER A 610 13.47 -2.99 13.29
C SER A 610 14.70 -2.50 14.05
N ALA A 611 15.86 -2.46 13.38
CA ALA A 611 17.07 -1.93 13.93
C ALA A 611 17.88 -1.19 12.86
N SER A 612 18.62 -0.17 13.29
CA SER A 612 19.63 0.51 12.47
C SER A 612 20.89 0.72 13.28
N LEU A 613 22.03 0.64 12.59
CA LEU A 613 23.36 0.85 13.18
C LEU A 613 24.21 1.68 12.23
N ARG A 614 24.61 2.84 12.64
CA ARG A 614 25.61 3.65 11.96
C ARG A 614 27.01 3.18 12.39
N VAL A 615 27.59 2.30 11.57
CA VAL A 615 28.91 1.70 11.85
C VAL A 615 30.01 2.77 11.78
N SER A 616 29.87 3.71 10.85
CA SER A 616 30.73 4.88 10.68
C SER A 616 29.93 6.00 10.02
N ASP A 617 30.53 7.16 9.84
CA ASP A 617 29.90 8.28 9.11
C ASP A 617 29.54 7.92 7.65
N SER A 618 30.23 6.92 7.09
CA SER A 618 30.03 6.46 5.71
C SER A 618 29.17 5.21 5.59
N VAL A 619 28.92 4.43 6.66
CA VAL A 619 28.24 3.14 6.60
C VAL A 619 27.07 3.07 7.56
N LEU A 620 25.88 2.85 7.01
CA LEU A 620 24.63 2.62 7.75
C LEU A 620 24.12 1.21 7.43
N LEU A 621 23.89 0.41 8.47
CA LEU A 621 23.21 -0.88 8.40
C LEU A 621 21.76 -0.71 8.88
N ARG A 622 20.84 -1.38 8.21
CA ARG A 622 19.41 -1.42 8.56
C ARG A 622 18.92 -2.86 8.47
N GLY A 623 18.00 -3.23 9.35
CA GLY A 623 17.39 -4.55 9.28
C GLY A 623 16.09 -4.61 10.02
N GLY A 624 15.29 -5.58 9.65
CA GLY A 624 14.03 -5.82 10.30
C GLY A 624 13.51 -7.22 10.03
N MET A 625 12.74 -7.72 10.98
CA MET A 625 12.03 -8.99 10.85
C MET A 625 10.67 -8.90 11.50
N ALA A 626 9.74 -9.68 10.98
CA ALA A 626 8.43 -9.83 11.60
C ALA A 626 7.97 -11.29 11.54
N TYR A 627 7.26 -11.68 12.58
CA TYR A 627 6.43 -12.86 12.64
C TYR A 627 4.97 -12.42 12.70
N THR A 628 4.13 -12.90 11.79
CA THR A 628 2.70 -12.61 11.72
C THR A 628 1.94 -13.90 11.53
N ARG A 629 1.03 -14.21 12.43
CA ARG A 629 0.08 -15.30 12.21
C ARG A 629 -1.34 -14.77 12.21
N ALA A 630 -2.07 -15.00 11.11
CA ALA A 630 -3.48 -14.70 10.94
C ALA A 630 -4.24 -16.02 10.84
N VAL A 631 -5.25 -16.24 11.71
CA VAL A 631 -5.99 -17.50 11.79
C VAL A 631 -7.49 -17.26 11.94
N PHE A 632 -8.29 -18.17 11.42
CA PHE A 632 -9.72 -18.26 11.73
C PHE A 632 -9.88 -18.79 13.17
N ARG A 633 -10.68 -18.11 13.99
CA ARG A 633 -10.93 -18.52 15.39
C ARG A 633 -12.08 -19.51 15.52
N GLU A 634 -13.07 -19.36 14.68
CA GLU A 634 -14.35 -20.05 14.73
C GLU A 634 -14.76 -20.49 13.33
N GLY A 635 -15.89 -21.21 13.22
CA GLY A 635 -16.45 -21.65 11.96
C GLY A 635 -15.73 -22.87 11.35
N PRO A 636 -16.01 -23.19 10.08
CA PRO A 636 -15.53 -24.40 9.41
C PRO A 636 -14.02 -24.40 9.18
N PHE A 637 -13.37 -23.25 9.24
CA PHE A 637 -11.93 -23.09 9.03
C PHE A 637 -11.15 -22.79 10.32
N ALA A 638 -11.77 -23.00 11.51
CA ALA A 638 -11.14 -22.72 12.79
C ALA A 638 -9.75 -23.36 12.91
N GLY A 639 -8.74 -22.56 13.28
CA GLY A 639 -7.33 -22.97 13.39
C GLY A 639 -6.51 -22.88 12.10
N ASN A 640 -7.15 -22.73 10.93
CA ASN A 640 -6.47 -22.55 9.66
C ASN A 640 -5.90 -21.13 9.54
N ASP A 641 -4.83 -21.00 8.79
CA ASP A 641 -4.22 -19.70 8.47
C ASP A 641 -5.07 -18.94 7.43
N VAL A 642 -5.15 -17.63 7.57
CA VAL A 642 -5.73 -16.74 6.56
C VAL A 642 -4.83 -16.74 5.32
N PRO A 643 -5.39 -16.93 4.10
CA PRO A 643 -4.63 -16.93 2.86
C PRO A 643 -3.83 -15.64 2.61
N LEU A 644 -2.78 -15.74 1.78
CA LEU A 644 -1.88 -14.66 1.36
C LEU A 644 -1.03 -14.02 2.47
N VAL A 645 -1.00 -14.58 3.66
CA VAL A 645 -0.21 -14.06 4.79
C VAL A 645 1.06 -14.91 4.98
N SER A 646 2.23 -14.32 4.71
CA SER A 646 3.52 -14.95 5.07
C SER A 646 3.77 -14.83 6.56
N ARG A 647 4.10 -15.95 7.20
CA ARG A 647 4.36 -15.97 8.65
C ARG A 647 5.64 -15.23 9.03
N TYR A 648 6.65 -15.26 8.18
CA TYR A 648 7.93 -14.59 8.41
C TYR A 648 8.25 -13.65 7.26
N THR A 649 8.62 -12.43 7.60
CA THR A 649 9.18 -11.46 6.67
C THR A 649 10.46 -10.90 7.26
N ALA A 650 11.46 -10.66 6.41
CA ALA A 650 12.72 -10.08 6.82
C ALA A 650 13.25 -9.13 5.76
N ASN A 651 13.93 -8.09 6.20
CA ASN A 651 14.69 -7.20 5.34
C ASN A 651 16.03 -6.85 5.97
N ALA A 652 17.03 -6.57 5.14
CA ALA A 652 18.31 -6.04 5.55
C ALA A 652 18.80 -5.08 4.47
N GLY A 653 19.49 -4.03 4.90
CA GLY A 653 20.03 -3.04 3.97
C GLY A 653 21.36 -2.48 4.45
N VAL A 654 22.20 -2.13 3.50
CA VAL A 654 23.45 -1.41 3.72
C VAL A 654 23.48 -0.19 2.84
N GLY A 655 23.76 0.96 3.43
CA GLY A 655 24.06 2.20 2.73
C GLY A 655 25.53 2.56 2.97
N TRP A 656 26.28 2.79 1.89
CA TRP A 656 27.69 3.08 1.95
C TRP A 656 28.07 4.29 1.09
N ASN A 657 28.50 5.36 1.72
CA ASN A 657 29.08 6.53 1.06
C ASN A 657 30.57 6.20 0.76
N ILE A 658 30.83 5.61 -0.42
CA ILE A 658 32.18 5.17 -0.84
C ILE A 658 33.10 6.38 -0.99
N TRP A 659 32.59 7.42 -1.62
CA TRP A 659 33.30 8.68 -1.83
C TRP A 659 32.35 9.86 -1.68
N GLN A 660 32.12 10.25 -0.42
CA GLN A 660 31.18 11.35 -0.08
C GLN A 660 29.82 11.15 -0.76
N ASN A 661 29.33 12.16 -1.50
CA ASN A 661 28.13 12.11 -2.34
C ASN A 661 28.43 11.83 -3.82
N TYR A 662 29.72 11.77 -4.21
CA TYR A 662 30.15 11.48 -5.59
C TYR A 662 29.89 10.02 -5.96
N LEU A 663 30.01 9.12 -4.99
CA LEU A 663 29.78 7.70 -5.19
C LEU A 663 29.15 7.06 -3.94
N VAL A 664 27.90 6.68 -4.05
CA VAL A 664 27.10 6.07 -2.97
C VAL A 664 26.56 4.73 -3.47
N ALA A 665 26.72 3.69 -2.65
CA ALA A 665 26.18 2.37 -2.90
C ALA A 665 25.12 2.03 -1.85
N ASP A 666 23.99 1.49 -2.28
CA ASP A 666 22.94 0.97 -1.42
C ASP A 666 22.52 -0.42 -1.89
N ALA A 667 22.39 -1.35 -0.96
CA ALA A 667 21.88 -2.68 -1.22
C ALA A 667 20.78 -3.02 -0.22
N THR A 668 19.77 -3.77 -0.66
CA THR A 668 18.66 -4.22 0.17
C THR A 668 18.29 -5.66 -0.16
N VAL A 669 18.09 -6.46 0.87
CA VAL A 669 17.54 -7.82 0.78
C VAL A 669 16.14 -7.79 1.37
N ARG A 670 15.17 -8.44 0.70
CA ARG A 670 13.84 -8.73 1.22
C ARG A 670 13.58 -10.22 1.10
N ALA A 671 13.02 -10.83 2.14
CA ALA A 671 12.68 -12.24 2.17
C ALA A 671 11.33 -12.45 2.86
N TRP A 672 10.58 -13.44 2.37
CA TRP A 672 9.31 -13.83 2.95
C TRP A 672 9.12 -15.34 2.87
N SER A 673 8.44 -15.88 3.89
CA SER A 673 8.11 -17.31 3.94
C SER A 673 6.98 -17.67 2.98
N GLU A 674 6.79 -18.95 2.76
CA GLU A 674 5.64 -19.47 2.04
C GLU A 674 4.32 -19.04 2.68
N ARG A 675 3.23 -19.02 1.87
CA ARG A 675 1.87 -18.66 2.30
C ARG A 675 0.84 -19.39 1.47
N PHE A 676 -0.37 -19.57 2.01
CA PHE A 676 -1.49 -20.15 1.29
C PHE A 676 -1.94 -19.23 0.15
N MET A 677 -2.44 -19.83 -0.93
CA MET A 677 -2.99 -19.08 -2.07
C MET A 677 -4.30 -18.43 -1.68
N ASP A 678 -4.70 -17.39 -2.40
CA ASP A 678 -6.05 -16.84 -2.29
C ASP A 678 -7.08 -17.95 -2.56
N ASN A 679 -8.24 -17.90 -1.87
CA ASN A 679 -9.30 -18.90 -1.89
C ASN A 679 -8.99 -20.26 -1.23
N ASP A 680 -7.87 -20.43 -0.57
CA ASP A 680 -7.53 -21.65 0.15
C ASP A 680 -7.71 -21.49 1.67
N GLN A 681 -8.93 -21.13 2.12
CA GLN A 681 -9.26 -21.04 3.55
C GLN A 681 -9.15 -22.40 4.26
N ALA A 682 -9.35 -23.48 3.52
CA ALA A 682 -9.18 -24.83 4.03
C ALA A 682 -7.72 -25.23 4.26
N ASN A 683 -6.77 -24.47 3.71
CA ASN A 683 -5.32 -24.74 3.78
C ASN A 683 -4.92 -26.10 3.20
N THR A 684 -5.61 -26.53 2.17
CA THR A 684 -5.41 -27.84 1.53
C THR A 684 -4.59 -27.79 0.26
N GLN A 685 -4.49 -26.61 -0.35
CA GLN A 685 -3.81 -26.42 -1.63
C GLN A 685 -2.31 -26.16 -1.44
N ARG A 686 -1.59 -26.26 -2.56
CA ARG A 686 -0.17 -25.88 -2.61
C ARG A 686 0.02 -24.43 -2.20
N ARG A 687 1.10 -24.15 -1.45
CA ARG A 687 1.46 -22.78 -1.03
C ARG A 687 2.18 -22.00 -2.12
N ILE A 688 2.06 -20.68 -2.09
CA ILE A 688 2.98 -19.77 -2.77
C ILE A 688 4.36 -19.97 -2.13
N PRO A 689 5.42 -20.26 -2.90
CA PRO A 689 6.74 -20.54 -2.34
C PRO A 689 7.35 -19.36 -1.60
N ALA A 690 8.19 -19.64 -0.60
CA ALA A 690 9.08 -18.66 0.00
C ALA A 690 10.01 -18.07 -1.06
N SER A 691 10.36 -16.79 -0.92
CA SER A 691 11.25 -16.13 -1.86
C SER A 691 12.07 -15.03 -1.20
N ALA A 692 13.14 -14.63 -1.88
CA ALA A 692 13.97 -13.50 -1.50
C ALA A 692 14.46 -12.74 -2.75
N THR A 693 14.57 -11.42 -2.62
CA THR A 693 15.16 -10.55 -3.65
C THR A 693 16.30 -9.73 -3.07
N VAL A 694 17.29 -9.45 -3.89
CA VAL A 694 18.39 -8.56 -3.57
C VAL A 694 18.41 -7.45 -4.59
N ASP A 695 18.35 -6.21 -4.11
CA ASP A 695 18.32 -5.02 -4.93
C ASP A 695 19.57 -4.18 -4.64
N PHE A 696 20.14 -3.57 -5.67
CA PHE A 696 21.34 -2.76 -5.59
C PHE A 696 21.19 -1.46 -6.35
N LYS A 697 21.75 -0.39 -5.79
CA LYS A 697 21.81 0.93 -6.42
C LYS A 697 23.18 1.54 -6.24
N LEU A 698 23.73 2.06 -7.30
CA LEU A 698 24.88 2.96 -7.32
C LEU A 698 24.42 4.33 -7.75
N SER A 699 24.80 5.37 -7.04
CA SER A 699 24.39 6.74 -7.36
C SER A 699 25.50 7.74 -7.02
N GLY A 700 25.41 8.91 -7.61
CA GLY A 700 26.35 9.99 -7.34
C GLY A 700 25.82 11.33 -7.80
N ALA A 701 26.41 12.40 -7.24
CA ALA A 701 26.15 13.76 -7.62
C ALA A 701 27.46 14.54 -7.73
N TYR A 702 27.57 15.38 -8.74
CA TYR A 702 28.68 16.30 -8.95
C TYR A 702 28.14 17.65 -9.39
N GLU A 703 28.39 18.70 -8.60
CA GLU A 703 27.82 20.04 -8.81
C GLU A 703 26.29 19.98 -8.99
N HIS A 704 25.79 20.33 -10.18
CA HIS A 704 24.39 20.34 -10.52
C HIS A 704 23.89 19.00 -11.06
N PHE A 705 24.78 18.08 -11.43
CA PHE A 705 24.42 16.83 -12.06
C PHE A 705 24.33 15.68 -11.05
N PHE A 706 23.40 14.79 -11.28
CA PHE A 706 23.29 13.54 -10.51
C PHE A 706 22.90 12.37 -11.42
N TRP A 707 23.25 11.19 -10.98
CA TRP A 707 22.99 9.95 -11.72
C TRP A 707 22.70 8.79 -10.78
N SER A 708 22.06 7.74 -11.29
CA SER A 708 21.93 6.47 -10.59
C SER A 708 21.79 5.31 -11.57
N ILE A 709 22.32 4.15 -11.13
CA ILE A 709 22.17 2.85 -11.77
C ILE A 709 21.60 1.91 -10.71
N SER A 710 20.46 1.29 -11.01
CA SER A 710 19.83 0.33 -10.11
C SER A 710 19.67 -1.02 -10.79
N VAL A 711 19.88 -2.08 -10.02
CA VAL A 711 19.63 -3.46 -10.43
C VAL A 711 18.73 -4.09 -9.37
N ASN A 712 17.50 -4.40 -9.73
CA ASN A 712 16.57 -5.06 -8.82
C ASN A 712 16.56 -6.57 -9.09
N ASN A 713 16.33 -7.36 -8.04
CA ASN A 713 16.36 -8.81 -8.09
C ASN A 713 17.65 -9.34 -8.75
N ILE A 714 18.81 -8.93 -8.23
CA ILE A 714 20.13 -9.26 -8.79
C ILE A 714 20.33 -10.76 -8.97
N LEU A 715 19.77 -11.57 -8.08
CA LEU A 715 19.85 -13.03 -8.10
C LEU A 715 18.95 -13.66 -9.17
N ASN A 716 18.14 -12.85 -9.86
CA ASN A 716 17.19 -13.29 -10.88
C ASN A 716 16.21 -14.36 -10.37
N ALA A 717 15.77 -14.22 -9.11
CA ALA A 717 14.78 -15.12 -8.52
C ALA A 717 13.46 -15.05 -9.33
N LEU A 718 12.92 -16.21 -9.70
CA LEU A 718 11.64 -16.30 -10.38
C LEU A 718 10.56 -16.57 -9.34
N TYR A 719 9.75 -15.57 -9.06
CA TYR A 719 8.75 -15.60 -7.99
C TYR A 719 7.40 -15.01 -8.44
N TYR A 720 6.42 -15.19 -7.60
CA TYR A 720 5.12 -14.51 -7.64
C TYR A 720 4.67 -14.32 -6.19
N ASP A 721 4.01 -13.21 -5.93
CA ASP A 721 3.50 -12.88 -4.60
C ASP A 721 1.97 -12.99 -4.49
N TYR A 722 1.32 -13.36 -5.60
CA TYR A 722 -0.10 -13.64 -5.64
C TYR A 722 -0.40 -14.85 -6.51
N ALA A 723 -1.25 -15.71 -6.00
CA ALA A 723 -1.84 -16.83 -6.73
C ALA A 723 -3.23 -17.16 -6.15
N VAL A 724 -4.12 -17.65 -7.01
CA VAL A 724 -5.50 -18.01 -6.67
C VAL A 724 -5.69 -19.50 -6.90
N ALA A 725 -6.10 -20.21 -5.86
CA ALA A 725 -6.47 -21.62 -5.96
C ALA A 725 -7.82 -21.78 -6.67
N SER A 726 -7.99 -22.84 -7.46
CA SER A 726 -9.27 -23.17 -8.06
C SER A 726 -10.23 -23.72 -7.00
N SER A 727 -11.44 -23.19 -6.96
CA SER A 727 -12.52 -23.72 -6.13
C SER A 727 -13.15 -25.02 -6.68
N PHE A 728 -12.83 -25.40 -7.94
CA PHE A 728 -13.51 -26.49 -8.63
C PHE A 728 -12.59 -27.66 -9.01
N THR A 729 -11.29 -27.42 -9.07
CA THR A 729 -10.30 -28.44 -9.51
C THR A 729 -9.15 -28.46 -8.52
N ASP A 730 -8.97 -29.57 -7.85
CA ASP A 730 -7.89 -29.74 -6.89
C ASP A 730 -6.51 -29.62 -7.56
N GLY A 731 -5.58 -28.94 -6.90
CA GLY A 731 -4.24 -28.68 -7.40
C GLY A 731 -4.13 -27.67 -8.55
N ARG A 732 -5.26 -27.22 -9.13
CA ARG A 732 -5.26 -26.16 -10.16
C ARG A 732 -5.21 -24.79 -9.50
N PHE A 733 -4.37 -23.90 -10.07
CA PHE A 733 -4.27 -22.51 -9.62
C PHE A 733 -3.82 -21.59 -10.75
N SER A 734 -4.00 -20.28 -10.55
CA SER A 734 -3.47 -19.24 -11.41
C SER A 734 -2.54 -18.34 -10.61
N ALA A 735 -1.29 -18.16 -11.07
CA ALA A 735 -0.29 -17.31 -10.42
C ALA A 735 0.06 -16.09 -11.29
N TYR A 736 0.52 -15.02 -10.65
CA TYR A 736 0.86 -13.75 -11.27
C TYR A 736 2.37 -13.51 -11.18
N PRO A 737 3.16 -14.02 -12.18
CA PRO A 737 4.62 -13.98 -12.10
C PRO A 737 5.15 -12.56 -12.20
N LEU A 738 6.13 -12.28 -11.36
CA LEU A 738 6.84 -11.02 -11.27
C LEU A 738 8.17 -11.07 -12.03
N PRO A 739 8.74 -9.90 -12.36
CA PRO A 739 10.01 -9.82 -13.08
C PRO A 739 11.15 -10.52 -12.34
N GLY A 740 12.04 -11.15 -13.09
CA GLY A 740 13.37 -11.50 -12.63
C GLY A 740 14.24 -10.23 -12.48
N ARG A 741 15.50 -10.30 -12.86
CA ARG A 741 16.41 -9.16 -12.79
C ARG A 741 15.98 -8.03 -13.71
N THR A 742 15.97 -6.80 -13.18
CA THR A 742 15.66 -5.57 -13.92
C THR A 742 16.72 -4.51 -13.71
N TYR A 743 16.87 -3.62 -14.67
CA TYR A 743 17.84 -2.53 -14.66
C TYR A 743 17.16 -1.19 -14.87
N MET A 744 17.71 -0.14 -14.25
CA MET A 744 17.29 1.24 -14.46
C MET A 744 18.50 2.16 -14.37
N VAL A 745 18.64 3.02 -15.35
CA VAL A 745 19.64 4.11 -15.38
C VAL A 745 18.91 5.44 -15.41
N LYS A 746 19.32 6.37 -14.58
CA LYS A 746 18.76 7.72 -14.50
C LYS A 746 19.86 8.74 -14.46
N ALA A 747 19.61 9.89 -15.04
CA ALA A 747 20.46 11.08 -14.94
C ALA A 747 19.59 12.34 -14.88
N GLY A 748 20.12 13.37 -14.24
CA GLY A 748 19.40 14.63 -14.10
C GLY A 748 20.30 15.77 -13.65
N ALA A 749 19.69 16.94 -13.54
CA ALA A 749 20.33 18.13 -13.05
C ALA A 749 19.42 18.92 -12.11
N THR A 750 20.05 19.68 -11.20
CA THR A 750 19.37 20.60 -10.27
C THR A 750 19.98 22.00 -10.45
N PHE A 751 19.12 23.03 -10.58
CA PHE A 751 19.50 24.42 -10.78
C PHE A 751 18.93 25.31 -9.69
#